data_5534b96303ab0ca1514d3caffa82ed9e
#
_entry.id   5534b96303ab0ca1514d3caffa82ed9e
#
_cell.length_a   1.000
_cell.length_b   1.000
_cell.length_c   1.000
_cell.angle_alpha   90.00
_cell.angle_beta   90.00
_cell.angle_gamma   90.00
#
_symmetry.space_group_name_H-M   'P 1'
#
loop_
_entity.id
_entity.type
_entity.pdbx_description
1 polymer ?
#
loop_
_entity_poly.entity_id
_entity_poly.type
_entity_poly.pdbx_seq_one_letter_code
_entity_poly.pdbx_strand_id
1 'polypeptide(L)'
;MKRTMTTGLVILLAPVAIAAQDWNSARAESLATHATTVRAAQLADSGLRSYKAEARGYLTFLAQLGKGFPDPPKIVRADQIASDIYWKAPSLSKQLIKGRRDTLVLPTDINYHRDHLGIVQNNFPRIIRIGDGDEVEDVPHPFSATGLQDYDFAVGDSLQIRLGDRTLDVVQIRFRPKDQRAARAIGSAYVDRESGAVVRMAIGFTRAALKDKDLEDLSVVLESGLIEGRFWLPRRQEIEIRRTGTWLDYPARGIIRGRWDISDYDVNVPVDAVFDAGPEIEAAPGAAISRSGLISTKAFKFSGTVLDSMPPDVRAFASSDVAKLHDEVNDLVRARSVERARTVALSGASASQFVHVNRVEGIALGAALTLHPSPRVSVNGGAGYGFSDHAWKPHAAVAYTDPNGASVSLTGYRTLHDVSIVPERSGVINTFAAQEYGSDYTDLFSARGGALTFSAPTGMTLRPMLEFAVEDQSMASVNAVPASGHFAPAQPATNVRESRATLHLDAPRFNLFGMDATATLSLSAMHDEERAIAHFTSERGKGVATLAATRTAGSGQLVLSLLGAGLTDARRAPPQSLIELGGPVTAPGYDFHSLIGTRAAAAHVEWRVKVPFIAVPLGSWGRAPATATLAPFIHTAWVDGKGWYPSAGVGVLSVFDLLRFDVARGTRDGRWSFYFDVSRDFWGIL
;
A
#
# COMPACT_ATOMS: atom_id res chain seq x y z
N MET A 1 -18.64 48.50 -33.97
CA MET A 1 -17.44 48.78 -33.20
C MET A 1 -17.74 48.68 -31.70
N LYS A 2 -17.46 47.56 -31.06
CA LYS A 2 -17.38 47.45 -29.59
C LYS A 2 -16.16 46.60 -29.30
N ARG A 3 -15.12 47.22 -28.75
CA ARG A 3 -13.88 46.60 -28.30
C ARG A 3 -14.16 45.96 -26.93
N THR A 4 -14.02 44.67 -26.80
CA THR A 4 -13.93 43.94 -25.52
C THR A 4 -12.49 43.93 -25.07
N MET A 5 -12.20 44.58 -23.95
CA MET A 5 -10.92 44.51 -23.25
C MET A 5 -10.84 43.17 -22.50
N THR A 6 -9.90 42.33 -22.87
CA THR A 6 -9.54 41.12 -22.13
C THR A 6 -8.48 41.51 -21.10
N THR A 7 -8.86 41.55 -19.83
CA THR A 7 -7.91 41.78 -18.73
C THR A 7 -7.22 40.47 -18.41
N GLY A 8 -5.95 40.34 -18.81
CA GLY A 8 -5.10 39.21 -18.46
C GLY A 8 -4.65 39.31 -17.00
N LEU A 9 -5.04 38.33 -16.20
CA LEU A 9 -4.55 38.15 -14.83
C LEU A 9 -3.14 37.54 -14.88
N VAL A 10 -2.12 38.35 -14.70
CA VAL A 10 -0.74 37.90 -14.51
C VAL A 10 -0.56 37.51 -13.05
N ILE A 11 -0.56 36.21 -12.76
CA ILE A 11 -0.17 35.67 -11.44
C ILE A 11 1.35 35.71 -11.36
N LEU A 12 1.90 36.68 -10.66
CA LEU A 12 3.30 36.75 -10.24
C LEU A 12 3.56 35.64 -9.21
N LEU A 13 4.07 34.51 -9.66
CA LEU A 13 4.69 33.49 -8.78
C LEU A 13 6.02 34.09 -8.28
N ALA A 14 6.02 34.67 -7.09
CA ALA A 14 7.25 34.98 -6.39
C ALA A 14 7.99 33.66 -6.09
N PRO A 15 9.28 33.50 -6.45
CA PRO A 15 10.03 32.33 -6.05
C PRO A 15 10.18 32.38 -4.52
N VAL A 16 9.60 31.39 -3.81
CA VAL A 16 9.96 31.13 -2.42
C VAL A 16 11.44 30.71 -2.47
N ALA A 17 12.32 31.59 -2.02
CA ALA A 17 13.72 31.26 -1.83
C ALA A 17 13.80 30.17 -0.75
N ILE A 18 13.95 28.92 -1.17
CA ILE A 18 14.37 27.83 -0.28
C ILE A 18 15.78 28.23 0.15
N ALA A 19 15.93 28.61 1.43
CA ALA A 19 17.23 28.93 2.00
C ALA A 19 18.13 27.70 1.78
N ALA A 20 19.17 27.88 0.97
CA ALA A 20 20.16 26.83 0.73
C ALA A 20 20.78 26.46 2.08
N GLN A 21 20.68 25.20 2.46
CA GLN A 21 21.20 24.68 3.70
C GLN A 21 22.73 24.78 3.70
N ASP A 22 23.28 25.47 4.69
CA ASP A 22 24.73 25.71 4.80
C ASP A 22 25.43 24.48 5.39
N TRP A 23 25.88 23.59 4.50
CA TRP A 23 26.61 22.38 4.87
C TRP A 23 28.07 22.72 5.22
N ASN A 24 28.59 22.09 6.29
CA ASN A 24 29.96 22.25 6.78
C ASN A 24 30.27 23.69 7.20
N SER A 25 29.29 24.43 7.70
CA SER A 25 29.57 25.68 8.38
C SER A 25 30.42 25.45 9.62
N ALA A 26 31.26 26.43 9.99
CA ALA A 26 32.10 26.33 11.18
C ALA A 26 31.31 25.98 12.46
N ARG A 27 30.05 26.43 12.53
CA ARG A 27 29.13 26.09 13.61
C ARG A 27 28.69 24.61 13.56
N ALA A 28 28.38 24.08 12.38
CA ALA A 28 27.98 22.69 12.20
C ALA A 28 29.13 21.74 12.55
N GLU A 29 30.33 22.02 12.06
CA GLU A 29 31.53 21.23 12.37
C GLU A 29 31.90 21.27 13.84
N SER A 30 31.82 22.44 14.49
CA SER A 30 32.07 22.59 15.93
C SER A 30 31.09 21.77 16.77
N LEU A 31 29.78 21.84 16.45
CA LEU A 31 28.74 21.06 17.14
C LEU A 31 28.91 19.55 16.94
N ALA A 32 29.19 19.11 15.71
CA ALA A 32 29.43 17.71 15.40
C ALA A 32 30.67 17.16 16.13
N THR A 33 31.76 17.95 16.15
CA THR A 33 32.99 17.60 16.87
C THR A 33 32.76 17.52 18.36
N HIS A 34 32.03 18.49 18.94
CA HIS A 34 31.67 18.49 20.35
C HIS A 34 30.82 17.27 20.72
N ALA A 35 29.76 17.01 19.97
CA ALA A 35 28.90 15.83 20.19
C ALA A 35 29.69 14.52 20.06
N THR A 36 30.62 14.42 19.10
CA THR A 36 31.51 13.26 18.97
C THR A 36 32.41 13.06 20.21
N THR A 37 32.98 14.15 20.73
CA THR A 37 33.85 14.10 21.93
C THR A 37 33.05 13.69 23.14
N VAL A 38 31.91 14.30 23.39
CA VAL A 38 31.02 13.96 24.50
C VAL A 38 30.57 12.50 24.42
N ARG A 39 30.20 12.06 23.26
CA ARG A 39 29.79 10.67 23.03
C ARG A 39 30.93 9.68 23.27
N ALA A 40 32.13 9.98 22.81
CA ALA A 40 33.31 9.15 23.09
C ALA A 40 33.60 9.06 24.57
N ALA A 41 33.47 10.16 25.33
CA ALA A 41 33.63 10.18 26.78
C ALA A 41 32.54 9.32 27.48
N GLN A 42 31.29 9.42 27.07
CA GLN A 42 30.19 8.59 27.59
C GLN A 42 30.43 7.09 27.37
N LEU A 43 30.90 6.70 26.19
CA LEU A 43 31.23 5.30 25.87
C LEU A 43 32.44 4.76 26.65
N ALA A 44 33.33 5.64 27.08
CA ALA A 44 34.53 5.31 27.87
C ALA A 44 34.29 5.40 29.39
N ASP A 45 33.08 5.78 29.82
CA ASP A 45 32.78 5.94 31.24
C ASP A 45 32.82 4.59 31.99
N SER A 46 33.90 4.35 32.75
CA SER A 46 34.08 3.14 33.53
C SER A 46 33.12 3.04 34.74
N GLY A 47 32.36 4.09 35.04
CA GLY A 47 31.31 4.08 36.04
C GLY A 47 30.08 3.23 35.64
N LEU A 48 29.86 3.01 34.32
CA LEU A 48 28.84 2.11 33.83
C LEU A 48 29.47 0.74 33.51
N ARG A 49 29.24 -0.25 34.38
CA ARG A 49 29.78 -1.61 34.23
C ARG A 49 28.74 -2.61 33.73
N SER A 50 27.49 -2.43 34.12
CA SER A 50 26.38 -3.29 33.77
C SER A 50 25.06 -2.57 34.00
N TYR A 51 23.99 -3.06 33.35
CA TYR A 51 22.64 -2.72 33.73
C TYR A 51 21.67 -3.86 33.41
N LYS A 52 20.54 -3.83 34.09
CA LYS A 52 19.33 -4.52 33.77
C LYS A 52 18.24 -3.49 33.46
N ALA A 53 17.36 -3.77 32.49
CA ALA A 53 16.20 -2.94 32.21
C ALA A 53 15.01 -3.79 31.70
N GLU A 54 13.80 -3.25 31.74
CA GLU A 54 12.64 -3.86 31.13
C GLU A 54 12.36 -3.24 29.76
N ALA A 55 12.05 -4.07 28.77
CA ALA A 55 11.63 -3.62 27.46
C ALA A 55 10.25 -4.15 27.11
N ARG A 56 9.42 -3.27 26.56
CA ARG A 56 8.12 -3.61 25.99
C ARG A 56 8.09 -3.18 24.53
N GLY A 57 7.82 -4.13 23.64
CA GLY A 57 7.88 -3.91 22.22
C GLY A 57 6.60 -4.31 21.50
N TYR A 58 6.38 -3.65 20.38
CA TYR A 58 5.38 -3.97 19.38
C TYR A 58 6.05 -4.13 18.03
N LEU A 59 5.74 -5.22 17.36
CA LEU A 59 6.18 -5.48 16.01
C LEU A 59 4.94 -5.58 15.12
N THR A 60 4.78 -4.64 14.20
CA THR A 60 3.64 -4.59 13.28
C THR A 60 4.08 -4.89 11.87
N PHE A 61 3.33 -5.75 11.21
CA PHE A 61 3.47 -6.05 9.79
C PHE A 61 2.30 -5.41 9.07
N LEU A 62 2.61 -4.53 8.11
CA LEU A 62 1.63 -3.80 7.35
C LEU A 62 1.83 -4.09 5.86
N ALA A 63 0.74 -4.05 5.11
CA ALA A 63 0.74 -4.19 3.67
C ALA A 63 0.08 -3.00 3.00
N GLN A 64 0.63 -2.59 1.86
CA GLN A 64 0.04 -1.65 0.93
C GLN A 64 0.01 -2.29 -0.46
N LEU A 65 -1.07 -2.06 -1.19
CA LEU A 65 -1.27 -2.60 -2.53
C LEU A 65 -1.64 -1.47 -3.49
N GLY A 66 -1.31 -1.65 -4.78
CA GLY A 66 -1.71 -0.75 -5.84
C GLY A 66 -0.64 0.22 -6.32
N LYS A 67 -0.84 0.75 -7.52
CA LYS A 67 0.08 1.69 -8.15
C LYS A 67 0.20 2.98 -7.33
N GLY A 68 1.43 3.32 -6.92
CA GLY A 68 1.72 4.50 -6.11
C GLY A 68 1.20 4.42 -4.67
N PHE A 69 0.75 3.24 -4.21
CA PHE A 69 0.31 2.98 -2.84
C PHE A 69 -0.66 4.04 -2.29
N PRO A 70 -1.82 4.23 -2.92
CA PRO A 70 -2.76 5.31 -2.57
C PRO A 70 -3.39 5.12 -1.19
N ASP A 71 -3.58 3.87 -0.76
CA ASP A 71 -4.17 3.55 0.54
C ASP A 71 -3.11 3.55 1.65
N PRO A 72 -3.50 3.90 2.90
CA PRO A 72 -2.60 3.74 4.03
C PRO A 72 -2.26 2.27 4.26
N PRO A 73 -1.09 1.98 4.84
CA PRO A 73 -0.72 0.62 5.18
C PRO A 73 -1.75 -0.02 6.10
N LYS A 74 -2.19 -1.25 5.78
CA LYS A 74 -3.12 -2.03 6.62
C LYS A 74 -2.32 -3.01 7.48
N ILE A 75 -2.61 -3.07 8.78
CA ILE A 75 -2.00 -4.05 9.67
C ILE A 75 -2.44 -5.45 9.25
N VAL A 76 -1.47 -6.29 8.94
CA VAL A 76 -1.68 -7.71 8.58
C VAL A 76 -1.48 -8.59 9.80
N ARG A 77 -0.49 -8.25 10.62
CA ARG A 77 -0.12 -8.95 11.84
C ARG A 77 0.47 -7.97 12.84
N ALA A 78 0.27 -8.22 14.12
CA ALA A 78 0.93 -7.50 15.19
C ALA A 78 1.37 -8.46 16.29
N ASP A 79 2.63 -8.32 16.71
CA ASP A 79 3.21 -9.04 17.84
C ASP A 79 3.46 -8.05 19.00
N GLN A 80 3.28 -8.51 20.23
CA GLN A 80 3.66 -7.79 21.44
C GLN A 80 4.65 -8.63 22.22
N ILE A 81 5.76 -8.01 22.65
CA ILE A 81 6.88 -8.67 23.32
C ILE A 81 7.20 -7.91 24.60
N ALA A 82 7.50 -8.67 25.64
CA ALA A 82 8.04 -8.14 26.89
C ALA A 82 9.31 -8.91 27.25
N SER A 83 10.39 -8.21 27.52
CA SER A 83 11.69 -8.82 27.82
C SER A 83 12.43 -8.06 28.90
N ASP A 84 13.30 -8.77 29.61
CA ASP A 84 14.38 -8.17 30.40
C ASP A 84 15.61 -8.03 29.52
N ILE A 85 16.26 -6.88 29.59
CA ILE A 85 17.48 -6.57 28.88
C ILE A 85 18.62 -6.53 29.90
N TYR A 86 19.72 -7.14 29.54
CA TYR A 86 20.97 -7.12 30.30
C TYR A 86 22.10 -6.65 29.40
N TRP A 87 22.92 -5.76 29.94
CA TRP A 87 24.12 -5.31 29.28
C TRP A 87 25.30 -5.33 30.28
N LYS A 88 26.45 -5.69 29.77
CA LYS A 88 27.73 -5.70 30.54
C LYS A 88 28.84 -5.15 29.66
N ALA A 89 29.61 -4.23 30.23
CA ALA A 89 30.77 -3.64 29.55
C ALA A 89 31.78 -4.69 29.10
N PRO A 90 32.45 -4.53 27.96
CA PRO A 90 32.32 -3.37 27.07
C PRO A 90 31.16 -3.49 26.07
N SER A 91 30.62 -4.69 25.78
CA SER A 91 29.67 -4.88 24.66
C SER A 91 28.80 -6.13 24.78
N LEU A 92 28.80 -6.84 25.90
CA LEU A 92 27.95 -8.01 26.07
C LEU A 92 26.51 -7.58 26.27
N SER A 93 25.61 -8.21 25.54
CA SER A 93 24.18 -7.96 25.63
C SER A 93 23.37 -9.25 25.66
N LYS A 94 22.26 -9.27 26.38
CA LYS A 94 21.33 -10.39 26.42
C LYS A 94 19.92 -9.93 26.65
N GLN A 95 18.96 -10.60 25.99
CA GLN A 95 17.54 -10.34 26.10
C GLN A 95 16.81 -11.61 26.50
N LEU A 96 16.09 -11.57 27.62
CA LEU A 96 15.28 -12.68 28.10
C LEU A 96 13.80 -12.36 27.88
N ILE A 97 13.17 -13.02 26.93
CA ILE A 97 11.76 -12.81 26.58
C ILE A 97 10.86 -13.40 27.67
N LYS A 98 10.20 -12.56 28.45
CA LYS A 98 9.23 -12.94 29.48
C LYS A 98 7.86 -13.30 28.95
N GLY A 99 7.48 -12.69 27.85
CA GLY A 99 6.20 -12.94 27.20
C GLY A 99 6.19 -12.47 25.77
N ARG A 100 5.51 -13.23 24.93
CA ARG A 100 5.26 -12.89 23.53
C ARG A 100 3.89 -13.39 23.13
N ARG A 101 3.11 -12.53 22.53
CA ARG A 101 1.81 -12.85 21.91
C ARG A 101 1.68 -12.16 20.57
N ASP A 102 0.82 -12.70 19.73
CA ASP A 102 0.54 -12.11 18.43
C ASP A 102 -0.97 -12.01 18.17
N THR A 103 -1.30 -11.25 17.15
CA THR A 103 -2.63 -11.24 16.53
C THR A 103 -2.49 -11.21 15.03
N LEU A 104 -3.23 -12.09 14.36
CA LEU A 104 -3.28 -12.17 12.91
C LEU A 104 -4.55 -11.44 12.45
N VAL A 105 -4.40 -10.46 11.57
CA VAL A 105 -5.51 -9.67 11.00
C VAL A 105 -5.83 -10.13 9.58
N LEU A 106 -4.81 -10.57 8.82
CA LEU A 106 -4.96 -11.19 7.50
C LEU A 106 -4.09 -12.45 7.42
N PRO A 107 -4.49 -13.48 6.68
CA PRO A 107 -3.64 -14.65 6.46
C PRO A 107 -2.35 -14.23 5.78
N THR A 108 -1.21 -14.62 6.34
CA THR A 108 0.11 -14.28 5.81
C THR A 108 1.14 -15.32 6.20
N ASP A 109 2.02 -15.64 5.26
CA ASP A 109 3.23 -16.46 5.47
C ASP A 109 4.45 -15.63 5.89
N ILE A 110 4.27 -14.39 6.34
CA ILE A 110 5.38 -13.55 6.77
C ILE A 110 6.05 -14.21 7.97
N ASN A 111 7.04 -15.04 7.68
CA ASN A 111 8.01 -15.61 8.62
C ASN A 111 9.23 -14.70 8.67
N TYR A 112 9.04 -13.47 9.13
CA TYR A 112 10.17 -12.61 9.42
C TYR A 112 10.91 -13.19 10.63
N HIS A 113 12.25 -13.29 10.53
CA HIS A 113 13.09 -13.73 11.62
C HIS A 113 12.97 -12.74 12.78
N ARG A 114 12.04 -13.02 13.68
CA ARG A 114 11.64 -12.16 14.82
C ARG A 114 12.78 -12.00 15.83
N ASP A 115 13.75 -12.91 15.75
CA ASP A 115 14.93 -12.93 16.61
C ASP A 115 15.99 -11.91 16.18
N HIS A 116 15.88 -11.37 14.96
CA HIS A 116 16.81 -10.38 14.41
C HIS A 116 16.48 -8.92 14.75
N LEU A 117 15.33 -8.65 15.36
CA LEU A 117 14.96 -7.31 15.81
C LEU A 117 15.43 -7.08 17.25
N GLY A 118 16.73 -7.26 17.47
CA GLY A 118 17.36 -7.00 18.75
C GLY A 118 17.31 -5.52 19.15
N ILE A 119 17.25 -5.27 20.45
CA ILE A 119 17.32 -3.91 21.00
C ILE A 119 18.76 -3.45 20.96
N VAL A 120 19.02 -2.27 20.40
CA VAL A 120 20.34 -1.63 20.47
C VAL A 120 20.60 -1.19 21.91
N GLN A 121 21.61 -1.79 22.54
CA GLN A 121 21.87 -1.59 23.97
C GLN A 121 22.95 -0.54 24.27
N ASN A 122 23.78 -0.20 23.30
CA ASN A 122 24.92 0.70 23.49
C ASN A 122 25.06 1.81 22.44
N ASN A 123 23.98 2.19 21.76
CA ASN A 123 23.93 3.28 20.78
C ASN A 123 25.03 3.22 19.69
N PHE A 124 25.42 2.01 19.24
CA PHE A 124 26.37 1.79 18.15
C PHE A 124 27.72 2.52 18.33
N PRO A 125 28.68 2.04 19.11
CA PRO A 125 29.85 2.82 19.51
C PRO A 125 30.68 3.41 18.36
N ARG A 126 30.97 2.65 17.30
CA ARG A 126 31.76 3.11 16.13
C ARG A 126 31.09 2.85 14.80
N ILE A 127 30.35 1.77 14.71
CA ILE A 127 29.71 1.25 13.53
C ILE A 127 28.23 1.05 13.83
N ILE A 128 27.38 1.48 12.92
CA ILE A 128 25.95 1.16 12.95
C ILE A 128 25.80 -0.19 12.26
N ARG A 129 25.33 -1.17 13.02
CA ARG A 129 24.98 -2.51 12.55
C ARG A 129 23.52 -2.77 12.88
N ILE A 130 22.74 -3.17 11.89
CA ILE A 130 21.33 -3.51 12.03
C ILE A 130 21.15 -5.00 11.86
N GLY A 131 20.55 -5.66 12.85
CA GLY A 131 20.41 -7.12 12.89
C GLY A 131 21.76 -7.83 12.78
N ASP A 132 21.78 -8.98 12.10
CA ASP A 132 23.01 -9.74 11.83
C ASP A 132 23.83 -9.19 10.65
N GLY A 133 23.47 -8.02 10.13
CA GLY A 133 24.12 -7.40 8.97
C GLY A 133 23.67 -7.95 7.63
N ASP A 134 22.58 -8.69 7.57
CA ASP A 134 22.04 -9.29 6.34
C ASP A 134 21.30 -8.29 5.46
N GLU A 135 20.66 -7.29 6.06
CA GLU A 135 19.84 -6.30 5.36
C GLU A 135 20.63 -5.03 5.01
N VAL A 136 21.49 -4.60 5.93
CA VAL A 136 22.29 -3.37 5.80
C VAL A 136 23.76 -3.67 6.06
N GLU A 137 24.65 -3.09 5.26
CA GLU A 137 26.08 -3.13 5.53
C GLU A 137 26.43 -2.33 6.78
N ASP A 138 27.48 -2.73 7.46
CA ASP A 138 28.06 -1.99 8.55
C ASP A 138 28.54 -0.62 8.07
N VAL A 139 28.01 0.46 8.65
CA VAL A 139 28.36 1.83 8.25
C VAL A 139 29.01 2.61 9.41
N PRO A 140 29.98 3.50 9.13
CA PRO A 140 30.56 4.33 10.17
C PRO A 140 29.51 5.19 10.86
N HIS A 141 29.57 5.28 12.18
CA HIS A 141 28.67 6.15 12.94
C HIS A 141 29.01 7.62 12.68
N PRO A 142 28.07 8.51 12.31
CA PRO A 142 28.34 9.90 11.95
C PRO A 142 29.12 10.67 13.04
N PHE A 143 28.77 10.45 14.29
CA PHE A 143 29.46 11.05 15.44
C PHE A 143 30.54 10.10 16.01
N SER A 144 31.43 9.65 15.16
CA SER A 144 32.67 8.93 15.51
C SER A 144 33.86 9.64 14.86
N ALA A 145 35.08 9.31 15.30
CA ALA A 145 36.30 9.91 14.73
C ALA A 145 36.41 9.69 13.21
N THR A 146 36.01 8.51 12.72
CA THR A 146 35.91 8.21 11.27
C THR A 146 34.73 8.91 10.62
N GLY A 147 33.60 9.03 11.35
CA GLY A 147 32.39 9.69 10.85
C GLY A 147 32.61 11.17 10.52
N LEU A 148 33.37 11.91 11.32
CA LEU A 148 33.69 13.31 11.02
C LEU A 148 34.43 13.49 9.68
N GLN A 149 35.13 12.46 9.21
CA GLN A 149 35.80 12.49 7.91
C GLN A 149 34.88 12.12 6.75
N ASP A 150 33.90 11.23 7.00
CA ASP A 150 33.04 10.63 5.99
C ASP A 150 31.73 11.39 5.71
N TYR A 151 31.32 12.27 6.64
CA TYR A 151 30.04 12.96 6.57
C TYR A 151 30.18 14.48 6.50
N ASP A 152 29.22 15.11 5.81
CA ASP A 152 28.93 16.53 5.89
C ASP A 152 27.87 16.77 6.96
N PHE A 153 27.98 17.92 7.65
CA PHE A 153 27.08 18.31 8.72
C PHE A 153 26.43 19.66 8.45
N ALA A 154 25.16 19.80 8.84
CA ALA A 154 24.43 21.07 8.79
C ALA A 154 23.64 21.27 10.09
N VAL A 155 23.52 22.53 10.51
CA VAL A 155 22.67 22.88 11.66
C VAL A 155 21.23 23.02 11.16
N GLY A 156 20.32 22.30 11.81
CA GLY A 156 18.90 22.43 11.62
C GLY A 156 18.24 23.28 12.71
N ASP A 157 16.99 22.98 12.97
CA ASP A 157 16.18 23.73 13.93
C ASP A 157 16.64 23.52 15.37
N SER A 158 16.39 24.53 16.21
CA SER A 158 16.53 24.44 17.65
C SER A 158 15.14 24.29 18.26
N LEU A 159 14.95 23.28 19.07
CA LEU A 159 13.66 22.98 19.68
C LEU A 159 13.79 22.48 21.11
N GLN A 160 12.70 22.47 21.82
CA GLN A 160 12.61 21.86 23.13
C GLN A 160 12.00 20.47 23.03
N ILE A 161 12.68 19.49 23.57
CA ILE A 161 12.21 18.10 23.65
C ILE A 161 11.88 17.77 25.10
N ARG A 162 10.69 17.24 25.32
CA ARG A 162 10.30 16.71 26.63
C ARG A 162 10.68 15.23 26.72
N LEU A 163 11.62 14.92 27.59
CA LEU A 163 12.07 13.55 27.88
C LEU A 163 11.68 13.19 29.31
N GLY A 164 10.57 12.48 29.46
CA GLY A 164 9.98 12.20 30.77
C GLY A 164 9.50 13.47 31.46
N ASP A 165 10.08 13.77 32.60
CA ASP A 165 9.83 14.94 33.45
C ASP A 165 10.71 16.16 33.13
N ARG A 166 11.71 16.00 32.26
CA ARG A 166 12.66 17.05 31.88
C ARG A 166 12.36 17.62 30.49
N THR A 167 12.61 18.93 30.36
CA THR A 167 12.64 19.62 29.08
C THR A 167 14.08 19.95 28.74
N LEU A 168 14.55 19.54 27.56
CA LEU A 168 15.89 19.78 27.06
C LEU A 168 15.87 20.75 25.90
N ASP A 169 16.78 21.70 25.89
CA ASP A 169 17.02 22.59 24.75
C ASP A 169 17.99 21.90 23.78
N VAL A 170 17.48 21.45 22.64
CA VAL A 170 18.28 20.71 21.68
C VAL A 170 18.48 21.48 20.40
N VAL A 171 19.59 21.19 19.72
CA VAL A 171 19.86 21.62 18.36
C VAL A 171 19.92 20.42 17.43
N GLN A 172 19.23 20.50 16.32
CA GLN A 172 19.30 19.48 15.29
C GLN A 172 20.61 19.61 14.51
N ILE A 173 21.33 18.51 14.37
CA ILE A 173 22.49 18.38 13.49
C ILE A 173 22.11 17.36 12.42
N ARG A 174 22.01 17.79 11.18
CA ARG A 174 21.77 16.91 10.03
C ARG A 174 23.11 16.41 9.52
N PHE A 175 23.13 15.16 9.04
CA PHE A 175 24.32 14.55 8.47
C PHE A 175 23.98 13.81 7.17
N ARG A 176 24.90 13.90 6.23
CA ARG A 176 24.85 13.18 4.95
C ARG A 176 26.24 12.69 4.56
N PRO A 177 26.37 11.58 3.80
CA PRO A 177 27.67 11.14 3.34
C PRO A 177 28.29 12.13 2.35
N LYS A 178 29.61 12.35 2.42
CA LYS A 178 30.39 13.07 1.41
C LYS A 178 30.38 12.30 0.09
N ASP A 179 30.52 10.97 0.15
CA ASP A 179 30.33 10.09 -1.00
C ASP A 179 29.01 9.34 -0.90
N GLN A 180 28.02 9.76 -1.66
CA GLN A 180 26.68 9.13 -1.71
C GLN A 180 26.68 7.74 -2.36
N ARG A 181 27.76 7.32 -3.01
CA ARG A 181 27.90 5.99 -3.60
C ARG A 181 28.42 4.96 -2.60
N ALA A 182 29.00 5.42 -1.50
CA ALA A 182 29.47 4.55 -0.43
C ALA A 182 28.32 4.12 0.49
N ALA A 183 28.47 2.95 1.11
CA ALA A 183 27.57 2.49 2.16
C ALA A 183 27.71 3.40 3.39
N ARG A 184 26.72 4.24 3.64
CA ARG A 184 26.71 5.27 4.69
C ARG A 184 25.32 5.50 5.25
N ALA A 185 25.27 6.13 6.42
CA ALA A 185 24.06 6.63 7.04
C ALA A 185 23.68 8.01 6.53
N ILE A 186 22.40 8.36 6.59
CA ILE A 186 21.83 9.68 6.31
C ILE A 186 20.84 9.99 7.42
N GLY A 187 20.77 11.23 7.90
CA GLY A 187 19.75 11.56 8.88
C GLY A 187 20.06 12.78 9.73
N SER A 188 19.56 12.77 10.95
CA SER A 188 19.72 13.86 11.91
C SER A 188 19.89 13.37 13.33
N ALA A 189 20.58 14.15 14.13
CA ALA A 189 20.71 13.96 15.57
C ALA A 189 20.26 15.23 16.30
N TYR A 190 19.64 15.05 17.45
CA TYR A 190 19.28 16.12 18.35
C TYR A 190 20.27 16.09 19.51
N VAL A 191 21.01 17.17 19.64
CA VAL A 191 22.09 17.33 20.61
C VAL A 191 21.65 18.32 21.69
N ASP A 192 21.72 17.92 22.94
CA ASP A 192 21.45 18.80 24.07
C ASP A 192 22.50 19.92 24.13
N ARG A 193 22.05 21.16 24.21
CA ARG A 193 22.92 22.33 24.16
C ARG A 193 23.82 22.47 25.37
N GLU A 194 23.37 22.00 26.52
CA GLU A 194 24.10 22.13 27.79
C GLU A 194 25.18 21.07 27.88
N SER A 195 24.82 19.81 27.68
CA SER A 195 25.72 18.67 27.86
C SER A 195 26.48 18.25 26.61
N GLY A 196 26.03 18.63 25.42
CA GLY A 196 26.54 18.13 24.14
C GLY A 196 26.17 16.68 23.86
N ALA A 197 25.30 16.08 24.65
CA ALA A 197 24.89 14.69 24.46
C ALA A 197 23.93 14.51 23.31
N VAL A 198 24.08 13.43 22.53
CA VAL A 198 23.12 13.01 21.52
C VAL A 198 21.94 12.34 22.21
N VAL A 199 20.82 13.05 22.31
CA VAL A 199 19.64 12.59 23.03
C VAL A 199 18.65 11.83 22.13
N ARG A 200 18.70 12.12 20.84
CA ARG A 200 17.87 11.42 19.83
C ARG A 200 18.61 11.38 18.52
N MET A 201 18.49 10.28 17.77
CA MET A 201 19.07 10.12 16.46
C MET A 201 18.08 9.42 15.52
N ALA A 202 17.85 9.99 14.34
CA ALA A 202 17.07 9.40 13.27
C ALA A 202 18.00 9.08 12.11
N ILE A 203 18.02 7.81 11.68
CA ILE A 203 19.00 7.26 10.74
C ILE A 203 18.26 6.57 9.61
N GLY A 204 18.57 6.94 8.39
CA GLY A 204 18.34 6.16 7.17
C GLY A 204 19.66 5.76 6.54
N PHE A 205 19.63 5.09 5.40
CA PHE A 205 20.81 4.53 4.76
C PHE A 205 20.87 4.87 3.28
N THR A 206 22.09 5.01 2.74
CA THR A 206 22.29 5.11 1.29
C THR A 206 21.87 3.81 0.61
N ARG A 207 21.47 3.86 -0.64
CA ARG A 207 21.14 2.64 -1.41
C ARG A 207 22.31 1.65 -1.46
N ALA A 208 23.53 2.12 -1.45
CA ALA A 208 24.73 1.27 -1.40
C ALA A 208 24.86 0.48 -0.10
N ALA A 209 24.27 0.95 1.00
CA ALA A 209 24.28 0.23 2.26
C ALA A 209 23.21 -0.88 2.33
N LEU A 210 22.16 -0.81 1.51
CA LEU A 210 21.08 -1.80 1.49
C LEU A 210 21.51 -3.01 0.66
N LYS A 211 21.70 -4.16 1.31
CA LYS A 211 22.16 -5.41 0.67
C LYS A 211 21.05 -6.08 -0.14
N ASP A 212 19.83 -6.07 0.38
CA ASP A 212 18.68 -6.67 -0.29
C ASP A 212 18.13 -5.71 -1.35
N LYS A 213 17.98 -6.22 -2.59
CA LYS A 213 17.44 -5.46 -3.72
C LYS A 213 15.96 -5.11 -3.57
N ASP A 214 15.21 -5.93 -2.83
CA ASP A 214 13.78 -5.73 -2.60
C ASP A 214 13.54 -4.77 -1.41
N LEU A 215 14.60 -4.39 -0.69
CA LEU A 215 14.55 -3.40 0.38
C LEU A 215 14.48 -1.99 -0.21
N GLU A 216 13.34 -1.33 -0.04
CA GLU A 216 13.11 0.04 -0.50
C GLU A 216 13.85 1.03 0.40
N ASP A 217 13.66 0.88 1.71
CA ASP A 217 14.21 1.75 2.72
C ASP A 217 14.24 1.06 4.09
N LEU A 218 15.18 1.50 4.94
CA LEU A 218 15.28 1.13 6.34
C LEU A 218 15.60 2.37 7.16
N SER A 219 14.81 2.63 8.18
CA SER A 219 15.01 3.74 9.09
C SER A 219 15.02 3.28 10.55
N VAL A 220 15.84 3.94 11.35
CA VAL A 220 15.98 3.68 12.80
C VAL A 220 15.91 5.00 13.55
N VAL A 221 15.10 5.04 14.59
CA VAL A 221 15.08 6.17 15.54
C VAL A 221 15.50 5.65 16.91
N LEU A 222 16.52 6.27 17.46
CA LEU A 222 17.05 5.99 18.80
C LEU A 222 16.81 7.20 19.69
N GLU A 223 16.21 6.99 20.84
CA GLU A 223 16.00 8.01 21.86
C GLU A 223 16.62 7.54 23.18
N SER A 224 17.45 8.38 23.77
CA SER A 224 18.14 8.12 25.04
C SER A 224 17.49 8.88 26.18
N GLY A 225 17.47 8.29 27.37
CA GLY A 225 17.08 8.93 28.63
C GLY A 225 18.27 9.08 29.57
N LEU A 226 18.24 10.10 30.40
CA LEU A 226 19.27 10.32 31.43
C LEU A 226 18.90 9.53 32.68
N ILE A 227 19.62 8.44 32.94
CA ILE A 227 19.42 7.54 34.08
C ILE A 227 20.38 7.95 35.22
N GLU A 228 19.85 7.96 36.44
CA GLU A 228 20.57 8.39 37.65
C GLU A 228 21.25 9.78 37.51
N GLY A 229 20.75 10.63 36.59
CA GLY A 229 21.34 11.94 36.34
C GLY A 229 22.71 11.92 35.67
N ARG A 230 23.22 10.75 35.25
CA ARG A 230 24.58 10.56 34.74
C ARG A 230 24.65 9.83 33.40
N PHE A 231 23.91 8.70 33.24
CA PHE A 231 24.09 7.79 32.11
C PHE A 231 23.00 8.02 31.07
N TRP A 232 23.39 8.31 29.83
CA TRP A 232 22.48 8.36 28.69
C TRP A 232 22.29 6.96 28.15
N LEU A 233 21.15 6.33 28.48
CA LEU A 233 20.81 4.95 28.06
C LEU A 233 19.60 4.93 27.12
N PRO A 234 19.45 3.89 26.31
CA PRO A 234 18.31 3.76 25.40
C PRO A 234 16.98 3.83 26.15
N ARG A 235 16.06 4.64 25.70
CA ARG A 235 14.70 4.79 26.25
C ARG A 235 13.62 4.34 25.29
N ARG A 236 13.80 4.68 24.02
CA ARG A 236 12.91 4.28 22.95
C ARG A 236 13.72 3.98 21.71
N GLN A 237 13.29 2.94 21.02
CA GLN A 237 13.85 2.58 19.72
C GLN A 237 12.71 2.26 18.77
N GLU A 238 12.80 2.78 17.54
CA GLU A 238 11.88 2.46 16.47
C GLU A 238 12.70 2.02 15.26
N ILE A 239 12.21 0.99 14.57
CA ILE A 239 12.76 0.56 13.30
C ILE A 239 11.59 0.43 12.30
N GLU A 240 11.79 0.90 11.10
CA GLU A 240 10.87 0.68 10.00
C GLU A 240 11.63 0.14 8.80
N ILE A 241 11.18 -0.98 8.29
CA ILE A 241 11.74 -1.67 7.14
C ILE A 241 10.67 -1.68 6.06
N ARG A 242 10.95 -1.12 4.90
CA ARG A 242 10.06 -1.12 3.74
C ARG A 242 10.63 -1.99 2.65
N ARG A 243 9.83 -2.94 2.19
CA ARG A 243 10.15 -3.81 1.07
C ARG A 243 9.12 -3.64 -0.02
N THR A 244 9.57 -3.40 -1.24
CA THR A 244 8.71 -3.36 -2.41
C THR A 244 8.85 -4.65 -3.21
N GLY A 245 7.73 -5.10 -3.73
CA GLY A 245 7.66 -6.25 -4.61
C GLY A 245 6.49 -6.07 -5.55
N THR A 246 6.27 -7.06 -6.37
CA THR A 246 5.06 -7.15 -7.18
C THR A 246 4.42 -8.50 -6.92
N TRP A 247 3.12 -8.50 -6.74
CA TRP A 247 2.35 -9.70 -6.92
C TRP A 247 1.83 -9.66 -8.36
N LEU A 248 2.46 -10.48 -9.22
CA LEU A 248 2.38 -10.31 -10.68
C LEU A 248 2.89 -8.91 -11.06
N ASP A 249 2.11 -8.09 -11.76
CA ASP A 249 2.42 -6.66 -12.02
C ASP A 249 1.75 -5.69 -11.04
N TYR A 250 1.07 -6.23 -10.03
CA TYR A 250 0.40 -5.39 -9.04
C TYR A 250 1.40 -4.98 -7.95
N PRO A 251 1.75 -3.70 -7.84
CA PRO A 251 2.72 -3.25 -6.85
C PRO A 251 2.25 -3.56 -5.43
N ALA A 252 3.13 -4.17 -4.66
CA ALA A 252 2.91 -4.49 -3.27
C ALA A 252 4.06 -3.94 -2.42
N ARG A 253 3.76 -3.37 -1.27
CA ARG A 253 4.74 -2.92 -0.28
C ARG A 253 4.45 -3.60 1.04
N GLY A 254 5.46 -4.28 1.58
CA GLY A 254 5.48 -4.76 2.95
C GLY A 254 6.19 -3.75 3.84
N ILE A 255 5.62 -3.41 4.99
CA ILE A 255 6.24 -2.55 5.98
C ILE A 255 6.29 -3.32 7.29
N ILE A 256 7.49 -3.43 7.86
CA ILE A 256 7.72 -3.98 9.19
C ILE A 256 8.08 -2.82 10.08
N ARG A 257 7.33 -2.61 11.14
CA ARG A 257 7.60 -1.57 12.12
C ARG A 257 7.77 -2.18 13.49
N GLY A 258 8.95 -2.01 14.07
CA GLY A 258 9.26 -2.35 15.46
C GLY A 258 9.34 -1.10 16.30
N ARG A 259 8.79 -1.14 17.51
CA ARG A 259 8.96 -0.12 18.54
C ARG A 259 9.20 -0.77 19.88
N TRP A 260 10.20 -0.29 20.58
CA TRP A 260 10.57 -0.70 21.91
C TRP A 260 10.60 0.50 22.84
N ASP A 261 9.88 0.42 23.95
CA ASP A 261 9.98 1.34 25.07
C ASP A 261 10.74 0.62 26.18
N ILE A 262 11.82 1.23 26.68
CA ILE A 262 12.77 0.67 27.64
C ILE A 262 12.71 1.50 28.91
N SER A 263 12.52 0.84 30.05
CA SER A 263 12.33 1.46 31.36
C SER A 263 12.94 0.60 32.48
N ASP A 264 12.76 1.04 33.69
CA ASP A 264 13.10 0.31 34.94
C ASP A 264 14.55 -0.15 34.96
N TYR A 265 15.47 0.83 34.75
CA TYR A 265 16.90 0.62 34.76
C TYR A 265 17.45 0.40 36.18
N ASP A 266 18.12 -0.73 36.36
CA ASP A 266 18.97 -1.03 37.52
C ASP A 266 20.43 -1.00 37.05
N VAL A 267 21.20 -0.01 37.46
CA VAL A 267 22.59 0.21 37.01
C VAL A 267 23.59 -0.46 37.93
N ASN A 268 24.66 -1.01 37.35
CA ASN A 268 25.76 -1.66 38.05
C ASN A 268 25.36 -2.86 38.92
N VAL A 269 24.33 -3.59 38.49
CA VAL A 269 23.88 -4.83 39.14
C VAL A 269 24.71 -6.05 38.70
N PRO A 270 24.81 -7.10 39.53
CA PRO A 270 25.46 -8.35 39.14
C PRO A 270 24.68 -9.04 37.99
N VAL A 271 25.32 -9.21 36.87
CA VAL A 271 24.69 -9.81 35.66
C VAL A 271 25.45 -11.01 35.11
N ASP A 272 26.58 -11.40 35.75
CA ASP A 272 27.48 -12.42 35.22
C ASP A 272 26.79 -13.75 34.94
N ALA A 273 25.95 -14.21 35.85
CA ALA A 273 25.20 -15.46 35.67
C ALA A 273 24.22 -15.49 34.47
N VAL A 274 23.84 -14.33 33.97
CA VAL A 274 22.94 -14.23 32.81
C VAL A 274 23.70 -14.51 31.51
N PHE A 275 25.02 -14.24 31.50
CA PHE A 275 25.87 -14.39 30.32
C PHE A 275 26.59 -15.75 30.23
N ASP A 276 26.44 -16.63 31.24
CA ASP A 276 27.17 -17.89 31.28
C ASP A 276 26.79 -18.89 30.17
N ALA A 277 25.60 -18.82 29.63
CA ALA A 277 25.13 -19.73 28.57
C ALA A 277 24.00 -19.15 27.70
N GLY A 278 23.83 -19.72 26.51
CA GLY A 278 22.72 -19.47 25.61
C GLY A 278 22.93 -18.30 24.63
N PRO A 279 22.01 -18.13 23.65
CA PRO A 279 22.06 -17.08 22.65
C PRO A 279 21.78 -15.71 23.24
N GLU A 280 22.08 -14.67 22.48
CA GLU A 280 21.84 -13.27 22.89
C GLU A 280 20.35 -13.00 23.16
N ILE A 281 19.46 -13.61 22.38
CA ILE A 281 18.01 -13.48 22.55
C ILE A 281 17.43 -14.87 22.82
N GLU A 282 16.81 -15.06 23.99
CA GLU A 282 16.19 -16.33 24.36
C GLU A 282 14.93 -16.14 25.23
N ALA A 283 14.15 -17.21 25.37
CA ALA A 283 13.02 -17.20 26.31
C ALA A 283 13.52 -17.20 27.75
N ALA A 284 12.85 -16.44 28.62
CA ALA A 284 13.19 -16.41 30.05
C ALA A 284 13.09 -17.82 30.68
N PRO A 285 13.92 -18.14 31.68
CA PRO A 285 13.88 -19.44 32.36
C PRO A 285 12.47 -19.79 32.86
N GLY A 286 12.03 -21.02 32.58
CA GLY A 286 10.69 -21.50 32.95
C GLY A 286 9.54 -20.96 32.10
N ALA A 287 9.84 -20.33 30.95
CA ALA A 287 8.80 -19.94 29.99
C ALA A 287 8.24 -21.16 29.25
N ALA A 288 6.93 -21.17 29.08
CA ALA A 288 6.27 -22.10 28.18
C ALA A 288 6.29 -21.54 26.76
N ILE A 289 6.76 -22.33 25.80
CA ILE A 289 6.83 -21.95 24.38
C ILE A 289 5.81 -22.80 23.63
N SER A 290 4.85 -22.16 22.95
CA SER A 290 3.87 -22.84 22.09
C SER A 290 4.50 -23.21 20.74
N ARG A 291 3.83 -24.13 19.99
CA ARG A 291 4.22 -24.46 18.60
C ARG A 291 4.20 -23.26 17.65
N SER A 292 3.41 -22.24 17.94
CA SER A 292 3.35 -20.97 17.19
C SER A 292 4.43 -19.95 17.61
N GLY A 293 5.33 -20.31 18.55
CA GLY A 293 6.36 -19.42 19.05
C GLY A 293 5.86 -18.37 20.04
N LEU A 294 4.64 -18.50 20.56
CA LEU A 294 4.15 -17.68 21.67
C LEU A 294 4.88 -18.07 22.94
N ILE A 295 5.26 -17.08 23.75
CA ILE A 295 6.02 -17.26 24.99
C ILE A 295 5.19 -16.73 26.15
N SER A 296 5.06 -17.53 27.21
CA SER A 296 4.40 -17.13 28.44
C SER A 296 5.20 -17.58 29.66
N THR A 297 5.28 -16.74 30.67
CA THR A 297 5.83 -17.10 31.98
C THR A 297 4.74 -16.97 33.05
N LYS A 298 4.90 -17.66 34.18
CA LYS A 298 3.98 -17.52 35.31
C LYS A 298 4.00 -16.10 35.90
N ALA A 299 5.13 -15.41 35.78
CA ALA A 299 5.35 -14.09 36.37
C ALA A 299 4.84 -12.93 35.50
N PHE A 300 4.58 -13.14 34.21
CA PHE A 300 4.19 -12.07 33.29
C PHE A 300 2.89 -12.40 32.56
N LYS A 301 1.92 -11.48 32.64
CA LYS A 301 0.64 -11.57 31.92
C LYS A 301 0.38 -10.28 31.18
N PHE A 302 0.02 -10.40 29.89
CA PHE A 302 -0.47 -9.30 29.10
C PHE A 302 -1.91 -8.92 29.50
N SER A 303 -2.22 -7.62 29.48
CA SER A 303 -3.58 -7.09 29.65
C SER A 303 -4.23 -6.84 28.29
N GLY A 304 -5.54 -7.03 28.20
CA GLY A 304 -6.32 -6.74 26.98
C GLY A 304 -5.89 -7.54 25.75
N THR A 305 -6.28 -7.09 24.55
CA THR A 305 -5.78 -7.62 23.27
C THR A 305 -4.48 -6.94 22.84
N VAL A 306 -3.77 -7.48 21.84
CA VAL A 306 -2.56 -6.84 21.28
C VAL A 306 -2.89 -5.47 20.73
N LEU A 307 -3.98 -5.36 19.94
CA LEU A 307 -4.38 -4.10 19.31
C LEU A 307 -4.86 -3.06 20.33
N ASP A 308 -5.55 -3.47 21.41
CA ASP A 308 -6.02 -2.54 22.45
C ASP A 308 -4.88 -2.00 23.32
N SER A 309 -3.85 -2.82 23.54
CA SER A 309 -2.67 -2.44 24.33
C SER A 309 -1.65 -1.62 23.54
N MET A 310 -1.83 -1.50 22.22
CA MET A 310 -0.92 -0.74 21.36
C MET A 310 -1.11 0.77 21.57
N PRO A 311 -0.04 1.53 21.87
CA PRO A 311 -0.13 2.98 21.99
C PRO A 311 -0.73 3.65 20.75
N PRO A 312 -1.47 4.77 20.89
CA PRO A 312 -2.11 5.44 19.76
C PRO A 312 -1.15 5.85 18.63
N ASP A 313 0.06 6.26 18.99
CA ASP A 313 1.13 6.64 18.05
C ASP A 313 1.76 5.44 17.32
N VAL A 314 1.67 4.24 17.88
CA VAL A 314 2.03 2.98 17.18
C VAL A 314 0.92 2.54 16.23
N ARG A 315 -0.34 2.81 16.59
CA ARG A 315 -1.50 2.58 15.70
C ARG A 315 -1.55 3.59 14.55
N ALA A 316 -1.12 4.83 14.78
CA ALA A 316 -1.06 5.84 13.74
C ALA A 316 -0.02 5.44 12.68
N PHE A 317 -0.43 5.49 11.41
CA PHE A 317 0.35 4.99 10.28
C PHE A 317 1.61 5.82 9.95
N ALA A 318 1.88 6.91 10.68
CA ALA A 318 3.12 7.66 10.61
C ALA A 318 3.43 8.27 11.97
N SER A 319 4.61 7.97 12.53
CA SER A 319 5.20 8.93 13.44
C SER A 319 5.62 10.14 12.59
N SER A 320 5.35 11.37 13.05
CA SER A 320 5.71 12.58 12.31
C SER A 320 7.21 12.65 11.98
N ASP A 321 8.02 11.95 12.74
CA ASP A 321 9.47 11.98 12.62
C ASP A 321 9.99 10.95 11.60
N VAL A 322 9.38 9.77 11.53
CA VAL A 322 9.67 8.78 10.48
C VAL A 322 9.21 9.32 9.13
N ALA A 323 8.03 9.99 9.06
CA ALA A 323 7.58 10.62 7.83
C ALA A 323 8.53 11.75 7.38
N LYS A 324 8.97 12.62 8.30
CA LYS A 324 9.95 13.68 7.98
C LYS A 324 11.30 13.10 7.56
N LEU A 325 11.79 12.06 8.26
CA LEU A 325 13.03 11.38 7.88
C LEU A 325 12.90 10.75 6.49
N HIS A 326 11.76 10.11 6.19
CA HIS A 326 11.50 9.59 4.84
C HIS A 326 11.47 10.68 3.79
N ASP A 327 10.87 11.83 4.07
CA ASP A 327 10.87 12.96 3.15
C ASP A 327 12.30 13.50 2.95
N GLU A 328 13.09 13.64 4.01
CA GLU A 328 14.50 14.07 3.93
C GLU A 328 15.38 13.04 3.19
N VAL A 329 15.23 11.75 3.49
CA VAL A 329 15.95 10.67 2.80
C VAL A 329 15.49 10.57 1.35
N ASN A 330 14.19 10.63 1.09
CA ASN A 330 13.63 10.60 -0.25
C ASN A 330 14.05 11.79 -1.10
N ASP A 331 14.12 13.00 -0.55
CA ASP A 331 14.59 14.18 -1.28
C ASP A 331 16.07 14.07 -1.63
N LEU A 332 16.88 13.46 -0.75
CA LEU A 332 18.30 13.18 -1.01
C LEU A 332 18.51 11.99 -1.98
N VAL A 333 17.63 10.99 -1.92
CA VAL A 333 17.70 9.76 -2.73
C VAL A 333 16.99 9.92 -4.06
N ARG A 334 15.85 10.64 -4.15
CA ARG A 334 15.11 10.89 -5.40
C ARG A 334 15.94 11.58 -6.48
N ALA A 335 16.93 12.35 -6.08
CA ALA A 335 17.85 12.96 -7.05
C ALA A 335 18.65 11.92 -7.84
N ARG A 336 18.74 10.64 -7.42
CA ARG A 336 19.62 9.64 -8.06
C ARG A 336 19.23 8.15 -7.90
N SER A 337 18.11 7.78 -7.29
CA SER A 337 17.73 6.37 -7.23
C SER A 337 17.14 5.92 -8.56
N VAL A 338 17.96 5.28 -9.33
CA VAL A 338 17.55 4.44 -10.44
C VAL A 338 17.01 3.15 -9.82
N GLU A 339 15.70 3.02 -9.78
CA GLU A 339 15.01 1.79 -9.40
C GLU A 339 15.59 0.62 -10.21
N ARG A 340 16.24 -0.34 -9.55
CA ARG A 340 16.70 -1.56 -10.21
C ARG A 340 15.49 -2.48 -10.39
N ALA A 341 14.68 -2.21 -11.40
CA ALA A 341 13.67 -3.15 -11.84
C ALA A 341 14.34 -4.48 -12.24
N ARG A 342 13.69 -5.61 -11.94
CA ARG A 342 14.11 -6.92 -12.47
C ARG A 342 14.15 -6.80 -13.99
N THR A 343 15.24 -7.26 -14.60
CA THR A 343 15.42 -7.19 -16.07
C THR A 343 14.30 -7.91 -16.80
N VAL A 344 13.76 -8.99 -16.20
CA VAL A 344 12.63 -9.77 -16.73
C VAL A 344 11.71 -10.12 -15.57
N ALA A 345 10.43 -9.86 -15.73
CA ALA A 345 9.39 -10.21 -14.77
C ALA A 345 8.21 -10.90 -15.47
N LEU A 346 7.59 -11.89 -14.81
CA LEU A 346 6.29 -12.39 -15.25
C LEU A 346 5.27 -11.27 -15.03
N SER A 347 4.46 -11.00 -16.05
CA SER A 347 3.52 -9.89 -16.09
C SER A 347 2.08 -10.37 -16.01
N GLY A 348 1.24 -9.65 -15.27
CA GLY A 348 -0.19 -9.90 -15.17
C GLY A 348 -0.81 -9.00 -14.10
N ALA A 349 -1.88 -8.26 -14.44
CA ALA A 349 -2.54 -7.36 -13.50
C ALA A 349 -3.36 -8.13 -12.46
N SER A 350 -3.85 -9.35 -12.81
CA SER A 350 -4.65 -10.18 -11.91
C SER A 350 -4.44 -11.68 -12.22
N ALA A 351 -4.84 -12.54 -11.28
CA ALA A 351 -4.81 -13.99 -11.47
C ALA A 351 -5.66 -14.43 -12.66
N SER A 352 -6.80 -13.78 -12.88
CA SER A 352 -7.70 -14.09 -14.01
C SER A 352 -7.10 -13.78 -15.39
N GLN A 353 -6.00 -13.03 -15.49
CA GLN A 353 -5.29 -12.89 -16.76
C GLN A 353 -4.53 -14.14 -17.19
N PHE A 354 -4.17 -15.00 -16.25
CA PHE A 354 -3.47 -16.26 -16.56
C PHE A 354 -4.45 -17.38 -16.88
N VAL A 355 -5.56 -17.45 -16.14
CA VAL A 355 -6.61 -18.45 -16.33
C VAL A 355 -7.95 -17.82 -16.05
N HIS A 356 -8.84 -17.87 -17.03
CA HIS A 356 -10.24 -17.46 -16.84
C HIS A 356 -11.18 -18.29 -17.74
N VAL A 357 -12.47 -18.19 -17.41
CA VAL A 357 -13.54 -18.77 -18.22
C VAL A 357 -14.60 -17.72 -18.46
N ASN A 358 -15.02 -17.59 -19.71
CA ASN A 358 -16.15 -16.76 -20.12
C ASN A 358 -16.92 -17.42 -21.28
N ARG A 359 -18.08 -16.87 -21.62
CA ARG A 359 -18.99 -17.41 -22.65
C ARG A 359 -18.42 -17.41 -24.07
N VAL A 360 -17.38 -16.60 -24.34
CA VAL A 360 -16.76 -16.47 -25.67
C VAL A 360 -15.60 -17.43 -25.81
N GLU A 361 -14.68 -17.42 -24.90
CA GLU A 361 -13.39 -18.14 -24.97
C GLU A 361 -13.48 -19.56 -24.41
N GLY A 362 -14.52 -19.85 -23.59
CA GLY A 362 -14.49 -20.99 -22.71
C GLY A 362 -13.33 -20.86 -21.71
N ILE A 363 -12.56 -21.90 -21.54
CA ILE A 363 -11.27 -21.81 -20.81
C ILE A 363 -10.31 -20.97 -21.65
N ALA A 364 -9.70 -19.98 -21.05
CA ALA A 364 -8.63 -19.19 -21.66
C ALA A 364 -7.37 -19.23 -20.78
N LEU A 365 -6.22 -19.39 -21.43
CA LEU A 365 -4.90 -19.35 -20.78
C LEU A 365 -4.10 -18.19 -21.36
N GLY A 366 -3.47 -17.41 -20.48
CA GLY A 366 -2.66 -16.27 -20.87
C GLY A 366 -1.29 -16.27 -20.17
N ALA A 367 -0.33 -15.61 -20.79
CA ALA A 367 0.96 -15.31 -20.21
C ALA A 367 1.51 -14.02 -20.79
N ALA A 368 2.21 -13.26 -19.95
CA ALA A 368 2.91 -12.06 -20.37
C ALA A 368 4.24 -11.90 -19.61
N LEU A 369 5.16 -11.18 -20.22
CA LEU A 369 6.46 -10.83 -19.65
C LEU A 369 6.69 -9.33 -19.78
N THR A 370 7.28 -8.74 -18.76
CA THR A 370 7.80 -7.38 -18.80
C THR A 370 9.32 -7.42 -18.77
N LEU A 371 9.92 -6.75 -19.73
CA LEU A 371 11.37 -6.54 -19.83
C LEU A 371 11.66 -5.08 -19.43
N HIS A 372 12.73 -4.86 -18.69
CA HIS A 372 13.24 -3.53 -18.36
C HIS A 372 14.62 -3.33 -18.99
N PRO A 373 14.70 -2.91 -20.28
CA PRO A 373 15.97 -2.65 -20.95
C PRO A 373 16.75 -1.51 -20.28
N SER A 374 16.05 -0.61 -19.63
CA SER A 374 16.62 0.44 -18.80
C SER A 374 15.65 0.75 -17.63
N PRO A 375 16.09 1.45 -16.59
CA PRO A 375 15.22 1.83 -15.46
C PRO A 375 14.02 2.69 -15.84
N ARG A 376 14.07 3.34 -17.00
CA ARG A 376 13.01 4.24 -17.49
C ARG A 376 12.15 3.62 -18.59
N VAL A 377 12.58 2.51 -19.18
CA VAL A 377 11.91 1.87 -20.30
C VAL A 377 11.47 0.49 -19.90
N SER A 378 10.19 0.21 -20.06
CA SER A 378 9.62 -1.12 -19.94
C SER A 378 9.00 -1.56 -21.27
N VAL A 379 9.17 -2.84 -21.59
CA VAL A 379 8.55 -3.50 -22.73
C VAL A 379 7.75 -4.67 -22.20
N ASN A 380 6.44 -4.61 -22.34
CA ASN A 380 5.52 -5.67 -21.96
C ASN A 380 5.03 -6.39 -23.21
N GLY A 381 4.95 -7.71 -23.16
CA GLY A 381 4.38 -8.49 -24.26
C GLY A 381 3.80 -9.78 -23.73
N GLY A 382 2.66 -10.15 -24.27
CA GLY A 382 1.95 -11.35 -23.89
C GLY A 382 0.88 -11.77 -24.87
N ALA A 383 0.28 -12.91 -24.61
CA ALA A 383 -0.85 -13.40 -25.37
C ALA A 383 -1.74 -14.31 -24.51
N GLY A 384 -3.04 -14.29 -24.78
CA GLY A 384 -4.01 -15.25 -24.30
C GLY A 384 -4.52 -16.12 -25.47
N TYR A 385 -4.93 -17.35 -25.17
CA TYR A 385 -5.59 -18.25 -26.10
C TYR A 385 -6.88 -18.77 -25.51
N GLY A 386 -7.98 -18.53 -26.21
CA GLY A 386 -9.31 -19.08 -25.86
C GLY A 386 -9.52 -20.43 -26.57
N PHE A 387 -9.90 -21.44 -25.80
CA PHE A 387 -10.07 -22.79 -26.34
C PHE A 387 -11.39 -22.99 -27.11
N SER A 388 -12.43 -22.20 -26.80
CA SER A 388 -13.70 -22.32 -27.50
C SER A 388 -13.83 -21.43 -28.74
N ASP A 389 -13.20 -20.25 -28.74
CA ASP A 389 -13.15 -19.36 -29.90
C ASP A 389 -11.93 -19.60 -30.79
N HIS A 390 -11.00 -20.48 -30.39
CA HIS A 390 -9.78 -20.84 -31.09
C HIS A 390 -8.94 -19.62 -31.52
N ALA A 391 -8.92 -18.56 -30.72
CA ALA A 391 -8.32 -17.29 -31.09
C ALA A 391 -7.19 -16.87 -30.14
N TRP A 392 -6.08 -16.42 -30.72
CA TRP A 392 -5.02 -15.74 -30.01
C TRP A 392 -5.35 -14.27 -29.80
N LYS A 393 -5.05 -13.79 -28.61
CA LYS A 393 -5.26 -12.40 -28.19
C LYS A 393 -3.92 -11.82 -27.70
N PRO A 394 -3.03 -11.44 -28.64
CA PRO A 394 -1.72 -10.87 -28.29
C PRO A 394 -1.88 -9.41 -27.87
N HIS A 395 -0.96 -8.98 -27.01
CA HIS A 395 -0.72 -7.57 -26.69
C HIS A 395 0.77 -7.27 -26.59
N ALA A 396 1.14 -6.04 -26.86
CA ALA A 396 2.49 -5.53 -26.63
C ALA A 396 2.41 -4.05 -26.24
N ALA A 397 3.23 -3.64 -25.30
CA ALA A 397 3.32 -2.26 -24.85
C ALA A 397 4.77 -1.86 -24.64
N VAL A 398 5.09 -0.59 -24.95
CA VAL A 398 6.35 0.05 -24.61
C VAL A 398 6.03 1.28 -23.79
N ALA A 399 6.63 1.41 -22.63
CA ALA A 399 6.43 2.58 -21.77
C ALA A 399 7.77 3.21 -21.39
N TYR A 400 7.76 4.52 -21.34
CA TYR A 400 8.81 5.34 -20.74
C TYR A 400 8.24 5.99 -19.48
N THR A 401 8.97 5.86 -18.35
CA THR A 401 8.59 6.45 -17.07
C THR A 401 9.69 7.37 -16.58
N ASP A 402 9.34 8.60 -16.29
CA ASP A 402 10.22 9.61 -15.70
C ASP A 402 10.44 9.32 -14.20
N PRO A 403 11.54 9.77 -13.56
CA PRO A 403 11.80 9.62 -12.13
C PRO A 403 10.67 10.14 -11.22
N ASN A 404 9.88 11.13 -11.66
CA ASN A 404 8.73 11.65 -10.94
C ASN A 404 7.47 10.76 -11.07
N GLY A 405 7.54 9.65 -11.84
CA GLY A 405 6.44 8.74 -12.09
C GLY A 405 5.49 9.16 -13.22
N ALA A 406 5.77 10.25 -13.95
CA ALA A 406 5.06 10.55 -15.19
C ALA A 406 5.45 9.53 -16.26
N SER A 407 4.49 9.08 -17.08
CA SER A 407 4.77 8.07 -18.08
C SER A 407 4.05 8.31 -19.41
N VAL A 408 4.68 7.77 -20.46
CA VAL A 408 4.09 7.68 -21.79
C VAL A 408 4.18 6.23 -22.22
N SER A 409 3.06 5.65 -22.68
CA SER A 409 3.03 4.28 -23.17
C SER A 409 2.33 4.16 -24.50
N LEU A 410 2.85 3.31 -25.36
CA LEU A 410 2.23 2.88 -26.61
C LEU A 410 1.89 1.40 -26.50
N THR A 411 0.63 1.07 -26.70
CA THR A 411 0.10 -0.30 -26.61
C THR A 411 -0.56 -0.72 -27.90
N GLY A 412 -0.32 -1.95 -28.35
CA GLY A 412 -1.06 -2.61 -29.41
C GLY A 412 -1.69 -3.88 -28.87
N TYR A 413 -2.93 -4.19 -29.27
CA TYR A 413 -3.67 -5.32 -28.73
C TYR A 413 -4.71 -5.91 -29.68
N ARG A 414 -5.02 -7.17 -29.42
CA ARG A 414 -6.29 -7.81 -29.78
C ARG A 414 -6.86 -8.42 -28.50
N THR A 415 -8.08 -8.05 -28.11
CA THR A 415 -8.66 -8.44 -26.83
C THR A 415 -10.18 -8.54 -26.89
N LEU A 416 -10.79 -9.00 -25.82
CA LEU A 416 -12.22 -8.84 -25.56
C LEU A 416 -12.40 -7.72 -24.53
N HIS A 417 -13.25 -6.75 -24.85
CA HIS A 417 -13.67 -5.71 -23.93
C HIS A 417 -15.04 -6.03 -23.36
N ASP A 418 -15.22 -5.74 -22.07
CA ASP A 418 -16.52 -5.80 -21.41
C ASP A 418 -17.25 -4.46 -21.55
N VAL A 419 -18.54 -4.48 -21.84
CA VAL A 419 -19.39 -3.27 -21.89
C VAL A 419 -19.67 -2.70 -20.50
N SER A 420 -19.47 -3.49 -19.45
CA SER A 420 -19.71 -3.09 -18.06
C SER A 420 -18.95 -1.81 -17.69
N ILE A 421 -19.64 -0.84 -17.09
CA ILE A 421 -19.02 0.40 -16.59
C ILE A 421 -18.09 0.10 -15.40
N VAL A 422 -18.53 -0.82 -14.56
CA VAL A 422 -17.77 -1.38 -13.43
C VAL A 422 -17.96 -2.88 -13.42
N PRO A 423 -16.96 -3.67 -13.01
CA PRO A 423 -17.12 -5.10 -12.88
C PRO A 423 -18.25 -5.45 -11.91
N GLU A 424 -19.06 -6.44 -12.24
CA GLU A 424 -20.14 -6.92 -11.38
C GLU A 424 -19.70 -8.08 -10.48
N ARG A 425 -18.56 -8.72 -10.81
CA ARG A 425 -18.02 -9.88 -10.08
C ARG A 425 -16.50 -9.92 -10.18
N SER A 426 -15.84 -10.52 -9.21
CA SER A 426 -14.38 -10.78 -9.31
C SER A 426 -14.09 -11.78 -10.44
N GLY A 427 -12.92 -11.63 -11.09
CA GLY A 427 -12.52 -12.51 -12.20
C GLY A 427 -12.49 -13.98 -11.81
N VAL A 428 -12.05 -14.31 -10.61
CA VAL A 428 -11.98 -15.71 -10.11
C VAL A 428 -13.38 -16.30 -9.91
N ILE A 429 -14.27 -15.59 -9.23
CA ILE A 429 -15.63 -16.08 -8.98
C ILE A 429 -16.45 -16.12 -10.28
N ASN A 430 -16.26 -15.14 -11.18
CA ASN A 430 -16.87 -15.19 -12.51
C ASN A 430 -16.40 -16.40 -13.31
N THR A 431 -15.10 -16.70 -13.28
CA THR A 431 -14.51 -17.89 -13.92
C THR A 431 -15.18 -19.18 -13.43
N PHE A 432 -15.31 -19.34 -12.11
CA PHE A 432 -15.95 -20.52 -11.54
C PHE A 432 -17.43 -20.59 -11.89
N ALA A 433 -18.18 -19.49 -11.76
CA ALA A 433 -19.61 -19.45 -12.04
C ALA A 433 -19.92 -19.66 -13.53
N ALA A 434 -19.08 -19.11 -14.41
CA ALA A 434 -19.18 -19.31 -15.85
C ALA A 434 -18.94 -20.78 -16.22
N GLN A 435 -17.88 -21.40 -15.67
CA GLN A 435 -17.53 -22.80 -15.97
C GLN A 435 -18.61 -23.77 -15.49
N GLU A 436 -19.08 -23.62 -14.23
CA GLU A 436 -19.96 -24.62 -13.63
C GLU A 436 -21.43 -24.43 -13.99
N TYR A 437 -21.89 -23.17 -14.11
CA TYR A 437 -23.34 -22.88 -14.19
C TYR A 437 -23.73 -22.06 -15.42
N GLY A 438 -22.79 -21.67 -16.28
CA GLY A 438 -23.04 -20.73 -17.38
C GLY A 438 -23.41 -19.31 -16.92
N SER A 439 -23.12 -18.98 -15.65
CA SER A 439 -23.38 -17.68 -15.05
C SER A 439 -22.19 -16.76 -15.24
N ASP A 440 -22.11 -16.16 -16.43
CA ASP A 440 -21.07 -15.22 -16.82
C ASP A 440 -21.56 -13.78 -16.67
N TYR A 441 -20.89 -12.99 -15.83
CA TYR A 441 -21.18 -11.58 -15.54
C TYR A 441 -20.28 -10.66 -16.37
N THR A 442 -20.04 -11.02 -17.64
CA THR A 442 -19.37 -10.18 -18.64
C THR A 442 -20.18 -10.15 -19.93
N ASP A 443 -20.25 -8.99 -20.58
CA ASP A 443 -20.80 -8.85 -21.94
C ASP A 443 -19.70 -8.34 -22.85
N LEU A 444 -19.15 -9.29 -23.62
CA LEU A 444 -17.89 -9.11 -24.32
C LEU A 444 -18.09 -8.76 -25.78
N PHE A 445 -17.27 -7.83 -26.29
CA PHE A 445 -17.07 -7.58 -27.70
C PHE A 445 -15.59 -7.67 -28.06
N SER A 446 -15.29 -8.01 -29.33
CA SER A 446 -13.90 -8.10 -29.79
C SER A 446 -13.39 -6.72 -30.19
N ALA A 447 -12.17 -6.39 -29.72
CA ALA A 447 -11.45 -5.16 -30.05
C ALA A 447 -10.04 -5.47 -30.53
N ARG A 448 -9.60 -4.78 -31.59
CA ARG A 448 -8.22 -4.84 -32.08
C ARG A 448 -7.75 -3.45 -32.45
N GLY A 449 -6.67 -3.01 -31.85
CA GLY A 449 -6.21 -1.64 -32.03
C GLY A 449 -4.93 -1.30 -31.30
N GLY A 450 -4.77 -0.02 -31.03
CA GLY A 450 -3.66 0.51 -30.26
C GLY A 450 -4.05 1.78 -29.51
N ALA A 451 -3.30 2.08 -28.48
CA ALA A 451 -3.49 3.25 -27.62
C ALA A 451 -2.17 3.92 -27.28
N LEU A 452 -2.20 5.24 -27.23
CA LEU A 452 -1.12 6.09 -26.69
C LEU A 452 -1.63 6.73 -25.40
N THR A 453 -0.94 6.49 -24.29
CA THR A 453 -1.36 6.95 -22.96
C THR A 453 -0.30 7.84 -22.35
N PHE A 454 -0.74 8.95 -21.76
CA PHE A 454 0.07 9.89 -20.98
C PHE A 454 -0.44 9.90 -19.54
N SER A 455 0.39 9.55 -18.57
CA SER A 455 0.01 9.55 -17.16
C SER A 455 0.81 10.59 -16.38
N ALA A 456 0.14 11.29 -15.47
CA ALA A 456 0.76 12.27 -14.60
C ALA A 456 1.64 11.63 -13.51
N PRO A 457 2.51 12.40 -12.85
CA PRO A 457 3.31 11.94 -11.71
C PRO A 457 2.47 11.31 -10.60
N THR A 458 3.00 10.26 -9.97
CA THR A 458 2.28 9.48 -8.94
C THR A 458 2.03 10.23 -7.63
N GLY A 459 2.78 11.29 -7.32
CA GLY A 459 2.63 12.09 -6.10
C GLY A 459 1.48 13.11 -6.10
N MET A 460 0.69 13.19 -7.18
CA MET A 460 -0.41 14.17 -7.28
C MET A 460 -1.67 13.67 -6.57
N THR A 461 -2.36 14.57 -5.86
CA THR A 461 -3.67 14.29 -5.23
C THR A 461 -4.76 13.99 -6.26
N LEU A 462 -4.74 14.69 -7.39
CA LEU A 462 -5.55 14.41 -8.57
C LEU A 462 -4.61 13.94 -9.68
N ARG A 463 -4.85 12.75 -10.21
CA ARG A 463 -3.98 12.09 -11.22
C ARG A 463 -4.66 12.07 -12.58
N PRO A 464 -4.34 13.00 -13.46
CA PRO A 464 -4.83 12.96 -14.82
C PRO A 464 -4.06 11.91 -15.64
N MET A 465 -4.82 11.20 -16.49
CA MET A 465 -4.30 10.32 -17.53
C MET A 465 -5.06 10.61 -18.82
N LEU A 466 -4.32 10.82 -19.90
CA LEU A 466 -4.89 11.09 -21.23
C LEU A 466 -4.56 9.91 -22.14
N GLU A 467 -5.60 9.31 -22.74
CA GLU A 467 -5.48 8.19 -23.66
C GLU A 467 -6.03 8.56 -25.04
N PHE A 468 -5.31 8.20 -26.08
CA PHE A 468 -5.77 8.23 -27.47
C PHE A 468 -5.75 6.80 -28.00
N ALA A 469 -6.89 6.29 -28.42
CA ALA A 469 -7.03 4.93 -28.93
C ALA A 469 -7.69 4.91 -30.30
N VAL A 470 -7.29 3.96 -31.13
CA VAL A 470 -7.97 3.62 -32.39
C VAL A 470 -8.13 2.11 -32.43
N GLU A 471 -9.38 1.65 -32.55
CA GLU A 471 -9.66 0.23 -32.52
C GLU A 471 -10.80 -0.17 -33.47
N ASP A 472 -10.67 -1.36 -34.02
CA ASP A 472 -11.74 -2.04 -34.76
C ASP A 472 -12.52 -2.91 -33.77
N GLN A 473 -13.80 -2.63 -33.59
CA GLN A 473 -14.71 -3.36 -32.71
C GLN A 473 -15.63 -4.28 -33.56
N SER A 474 -15.97 -5.44 -32.99
CA SER A 474 -16.91 -6.38 -33.61
C SER A 474 -17.62 -7.24 -32.55
N MET A 475 -18.75 -7.83 -32.93
CA MET A 475 -19.48 -8.76 -32.07
C MET A 475 -18.62 -9.97 -31.71
N ALA A 476 -18.67 -10.40 -30.44
CA ALA A 476 -18.14 -11.67 -29.98
C ALA A 476 -19.27 -12.71 -29.86
N SER A 477 -19.06 -13.91 -30.42
CA SER A 477 -20.05 -15.00 -30.38
C SER A 477 -19.88 -15.83 -29.10
N VAL A 478 -20.99 -16.40 -28.61
CA VAL A 478 -20.96 -17.41 -27.56
C VAL A 478 -20.49 -18.72 -28.16
N ASN A 479 -19.31 -19.19 -27.82
CA ASN A 479 -18.68 -20.42 -28.34
C ASN A 479 -18.50 -21.49 -27.27
N ALA A 480 -18.57 -21.10 -26.01
CA ALA A 480 -18.33 -21.99 -24.88
C ALA A 480 -19.61 -22.73 -24.44
N VAL A 481 -19.42 -23.88 -23.81
CA VAL A 481 -20.47 -24.67 -23.17
C VAL A 481 -20.07 -24.89 -21.70
N PRO A 482 -20.94 -24.51 -20.74
CA PRO A 482 -20.65 -24.71 -19.32
C PRO A 482 -20.85 -26.17 -18.91
N ALA A 483 -20.36 -26.57 -17.74
CA ALA A 483 -20.56 -27.90 -17.20
C ALA A 483 -22.03 -28.20 -16.93
N SER A 484 -22.82 -27.21 -16.51
CA SER A 484 -24.27 -27.31 -16.36
C SER A 484 -24.95 -26.00 -16.77
N GLY A 485 -26.24 -26.08 -17.16
CA GLY A 485 -26.98 -24.91 -17.64
C GLY A 485 -26.62 -24.48 -19.07
N HIS A 486 -26.69 -23.19 -19.34
CA HIS A 486 -26.33 -22.58 -20.63
C HIS A 486 -25.96 -21.11 -20.43
N PHE A 487 -25.09 -20.59 -21.28
CA PHE A 487 -24.79 -19.17 -21.28
C PHE A 487 -25.93 -18.33 -21.84
N ALA A 488 -26.11 -17.13 -21.34
CA ALA A 488 -26.96 -16.13 -21.95
C ALA A 488 -26.42 -15.76 -23.36
N PRO A 489 -27.28 -15.36 -24.30
CA PRO A 489 -26.86 -14.87 -25.63
C PRO A 489 -25.84 -13.73 -25.50
N ALA A 490 -24.96 -13.61 -26.51
CA ALA A 490 -24.05 -12.47 -26.57
C ALA A 490 -24.85 -11.17 -26.76
N GLN A 491 -24.37 -10.10 -26.14
CA GLN A 491 -24.90 -8.76 -26.39
C GLN A 491 -24.65 -8.34 -27.85
N PRO A 492 -25.60 -7.65 -28.48
CA PRO A 492 -25.38 -7.11 -29.82
C PRO A 492 -24.22 -6.12 -29.84
N ALA A 493 -23.35 -6.24 -30.82
CA ALA A 493 -22.30 -5.25 -31.07
C ALA A 493 -22.24 -4.97 -32.58
N THR A 494 -22.05 -3.71 -32.94
CA THR A 494 -21.89 -3.27 -34.31
C THR A 494 -20.41 -3.24 -34.70
N ASN A 495 -20.11 -3.60 -35.96
CA ASN A 495 -18.73 -3.52 -36.46
C ASN A 495 -18.38 -2.06 -36.77
N VAL A 496 -17.60 -1.45 -35.91
CA VAL A 496 -17.16 -0.05 -36.04
C VAL A 496 -15.66 0.06 -35.92
N ARG A 497 -15.10 1.09 -36.57
CA ARG A 497 -13.78 1.62 -36.23
C ARG A 497 -14.00 2.82 -35.33
N GLU A 498 -13.56 2.73 -34.07
CA GLU A 498 -13.65 3.80 -33.09
C GLU A 498 -12.29 4.50 -32.95
N SER A 499 -12.29 5.83 -33.05
CA SER A 499 -11.20 6.68 -32.65
C SER A 499 -11.62 7.42 -31.38
N ARG A 500 -10.86 7.25 -30.28
CA ARG A 500 -11.26 7.74 -28.97
C ARG A 500 -10.16 8.57 -28.33
N ALA A 501 -10.54 9.70 -27.72
CA ALA A 501 -9.72 10.45 -26.77
C ALA A 501 -10.40 10.42 -25.40
N THR A 502 -9.72 9.94 -24.37
CA THR A 502 -10.25 9.82 -23.01
C THR A 502 -9.37 10.54 -22.02
N LEU A 503 -9.97 11.41 -21.21
CA LEU A 503 -9.37 11.97 -20.02
C LEU A 503 -9.87 11.19 -18.80
N HIS A 504 -8.95 10.53 -18.10
CA HIS A 504 -9.20 9.92 -16.79
C HIS A 504 -8.66 10.83 -15.71
N LEU A 505 -9.44 11.06 -14.67
CA LEU A 505 -9.06 11.79 -13.48
C LEU A 505 -9.29 10.90 -12.27
N ASP A 506 -8.22 10.51 -11.58
CA ASP A 506 -8.29 9.71 -10.37
C ASP A 506 -7.93 10.56 -9.17
N ALA A 507 -8.81 10.59 -8.18
CA ALA A 507 -8.57 11.13 -6.85
C ALA A 507 -8.48 9.95 -5.86
N PRO A 508 -7.29 9.37 -5.67
CA PRO A 508 -7.13 8.09 -4.97
C PRO A 508 -7.47 8.19 -3.47
N ARG A 509 -7.35 9.36 -2.89
CA ARG A 509 -7.77 9.61 -1.50
C ARG A 509 -7.94 11.08 -1.21
N PHE A 510 -9.08 11.44 -0.61
CA PHE A 510 -9.34 12.77 -0.09
C PHE A 510 -10.37 12.69 1.05
N ASN A 511 -10.48 13.76 1.85
CA ASN A 511 -11.49 13.83 2.89
C ASN A 511 -12.75 14.51 2.33
N LEU A 512 -13.89 13.83 2.44
CA LEU A 512 -15.20 14.35 2.06
C LEU A 512 -16.11 14.38 3.29
N PHE A 513 -16.31 15.54 3.90
CA PHE A 513 -17.16 15.71 5.09
C PHE A 513 -16.81 14.75 6.25
N GLY A 514 -15.52 14.50 6.49
CA GLY A 514 -15.07 13.58 7.53
C GLY A 514 -15.14 12.10 7.15
N MET A 515 -15.34 11.80 5.87
CA MET A 515 -15.25 10.47 5.26
C MET A 515 -13.95 10.35 4.46
N ASP A 516 -13.30 9.22 4.52
CA ASP A 516 -12.23 8.87 3.58
C ASP A 516 -12.85 8.50 2.24
N ALA A 517 -12.52 9.24 1.19
CA ALA A 517 -13.14 9.12 -0.11
C ALA A 517 -12.13 8.87 -1.23
N THR A 518 -12.57 8.15 -2.27
CA THR A 518 -11.91 7.99 -3.56
C THR A 518 -12.89 8.36 -4.67
N ALA A 519 -12.41 8.97 -5.74
CA ALA A 519 -13.27 9.30 -6.87
C ALA A 519 -12.54 9.09 -8.19
N THR A 520 -13.27 8.68 -9.21
CA THR A 520 -12.79 8.60 -10.59
C THR A 520 -13.75 9.34 -11.52
N LEU A 521 -13.19 9.95 -12.56
CA LEU A 521 -13.95 10.55 -13.64
C LEU A 521 -13.29 10.20 -14.97
N SER A 522 -14.03 9.60 -15.88
CA SER A 522 -13.61 9.34 -17.25
C SER A 522 -14.48 10.13 -18.22
N LEU A 523 -13.86 10.92 -19.07
CA LEU A 523 -14.53 11.70 -20.13
C LEU A 523 -13.94 11.29 -21.48
N SER A 524 -14.74 10.69 -22.34
CA SER A 524 -14.34 10.22 -23.66
C SER A 524 -15.04 11.01 -24.76
N ALA A 525 -14.29 11.42 -25.76
CA ALA A 525 -14.80 11.86 -27.06
C ALA A 525 -14.48 10.77 -28.09
N MET A 526 -15.48 10.31 -28.80
CA MET A 526 -15.40 9.16 -29.70
C MET A 526 -15.91 9.54 -31.08
N HIS A 527 -15.21 9.05 -32.10
CA HIS A 527 -15.59 9.09 -33.50
C HIS A 527 -15.65 7.67 -34.05
N ASP A 528 -16.84 7.26 -34.53
CA ASP A 528 -17.08 5.93 -35.05
C ASP A 528 -17.28 5.98 -36.56
N GLU A 529 -16.68 5.03 -37.24
CA GLU A 529 -16.93 4.72 -38.66
C GLU A 529 -17.55 3.32 -38.75
N GLU A 530 -18.77 3.21 -39.18
CA GLU A 530 -19.42 1.92 -39.38
C GLU A 530 -18.95 1.27 -40.68
N ARG A 531 -18.38 0.07 -40.58
CA ARG A 531 -17.83 -0.64 -41.75
C ARG A 531 -18.87 -1.29 -42.65
N ALA A 532 -20.06 -1.56 -42.13
CA ALA A 532 -21.11 -2.22 -42.88
C ALA A 532 -21.87 -1.26 -43.85
N ILE A 533 -21.87 0.03 -43.54
CA ILE A 533 -22.58 1.07 -44.31
C ILE A 533 -21.55 2.14 -44.67
N ALA A 534 -21.20 2.23 -45.97
CA ALA A 534 -20.25 3.22 -46.44
C ALA A 534 -20.68 4.64 -46.07
N HIS A 535 -19.76 5.39 -45.42
CA HIS A 535 -19.93 6.78 -44.99
C HIS A 535 -20.85 7.04 -43.76
N PHE A 536 -21.19 6.03 -42.97
CA PHE A 536 -21.88 6.28 -41.70
C PHE A 536 -20.86 6.58 -40.63
N THR A 537 -20.85 7.82 -40.14
CA THR A 537 -20.02 8.27 -39.04
C THR A 537 -20.87 8.81 -37.89
N SER A 538 -20.45 8.61 -36.66
CA SER A 538 -21.06 9.24 -35.48
C SER A 538 -20.04 9.82 -34.56
N GLU A 539 -20.33 10.98 -33.98
CA GLU A 539 -19.54 11.62 -32.94
C GLU A 539 -20.32 11.59 -31.64
N ARG A 540 -19.65 11.23 -30.54
CA ARG A 540 -20.33 11.14 -29.25
C ARG A 540 -19.36 11.36 -28.10
N GLY A 541 -19.90 11.75 -26.95
CA GLY A 541 -19.18 11.82 -25.70
C GLY A 541 -19.73 10.82 -24.69
N LYS A 542 -18.88 10.18 -23.92
CA LYS A 542 -19.25 9.33 -22.78
C LYS A 542 -18.57 9.87 -21.52
N GLY A 543 -19.36 10.06 -20.48
CA GLY A 543 -18.84 10.41 -19.15
C GLY A 543 -19.20 9.33 -18.14
N VAL A 544 -18.25 8.94 -17.31
CA VAL A 544 -18.46 8.01 -16.19
C VAL A 544 -17.79 8.60 -14.95
N ALA A 545 -18.52 8.69 -13.85
CA ALA A 545 -18.01 9.16 -12.57
C ALA A 545 -18.33 8.15 -11.47
N THR A 546 -17.37 7.87 -10.61
CA THR A 546 -17.55 7.05 -9.41
C THR A 546 -17.06 7.79 -8.18
N LEU A 547 -17.71 7.55 -7.05
CA LEU A 547 -17.30 8.00 -5.73
C LEU A 547 -17.50 6.85 -4.75
N ALA A 548 -16.48 6.52 -3.99
CA ALA A 548 -16.59 5.63 -2.85
C ALA A 548 -16.09 6.37 -1.61
N ALA A 549 -16.83 6.29 -0.52
CA ALA A 549 -16.47 6.97 0.73
C ALA A 549 -16.80 6.09 1.94
N THR A 550 -15.93 6.13 2.94
CA THR A 550 -16.08 5.36 4.17
C THR A 550 -15.85 6.21 5.41
N ARG A 551 -16.58 5.92 6.48
CA ARG A 551 -16.40 6.56 7.78
C ARG A 551 -16.60 5.55 8.91
N THR A 552 -15.63 5.45 9.79
CA THR A 552 -15.78 4.69 11.02
C THR A 552 -16.55 5.52 12.05
N ALA A 553 -17.59 4.94 12.65
CA ALA A 553 -18.42 5.57 13.68
C ALA A 553 -18.69 4.53 14.80
N GLY A 554 -18.10 4.74 15.96
CA GLY A 554 -18.15 3.78 17.07
C GLY A 554 -17.55 2.41 16.66
N SER A 555 -18.31 1.34 16.84
CA SER A 555 -17.93 -0.02 16.43
C SER A 555 -18.31 -0.37 14.99
N GLY A 556 -18.91 0.56 14.25
CA GLY A 556 -19.38 0.34 12.88
C GLY A 556 -18.66 1.20 11.86
N GLN A 557 -18.90 0.89 10.59
CA GLN A 557 -18.38 1.63 9.43
C GLN A 557 -19.51 1.91 8.45
N LEU A 558 -19.68 3.18 8.11
CA LEU A 558 -20.54 3.60 7.00
C LEU A 558 -19.77 3.53 5.69
N VAL A 559 -20.37 2.91 4.69
CA VAL A 559 -19.85 2.85 3.30
C VAL A 559 -20.86 3.49 2.37
N LEU A 560 -20.39 4.40 1.53
CA LEU A 560 -21.16 5.06 0.50
C LEU A 560 -20.50 4.80 -0.86
N SER A 561 -21.29 4.43 -1.87
CA SER A 561 -20.81 4.35 -3.26
C SER A 561 -21.80 5.04 -4.19
N LEU A 562 -21.29 5.86 -5.09
CA LEU A 562 -22.08 6.56 -6.11
C LEU A 562 -21.48 6.28 -7.48
N LEU A 563 -22.34 6.09 -8.46
CA LEU A 563 -22.00 5.92 -9.86
C LEU A 563 -22.89 6.86 -10.68
N GLY A 564 -22.32 7.54 -11.66
CA GLY A 564 -23.03 8.32 -12.66
C GLY A 564 -22.42 8.07 -14.03
N ALA A 565 -23.25 7.85 -15.04
CA ALA A 565 -22.81 7.68 -16.42
C ALA A 565 -23.76 8.36 -17.41
N GLY A 566 -23.20 8.86 -18.50
CA GLY A 566 -23.99 9.52 -19.55
C GLY A 566 -23.32 9.44 -20.92
N LEU A 567 -24.15 9.32 -21.94
CA LEU A 567 -23.78 9.27 -23.35
C LEU A 567 -24.47 10.41 -24.08
N THR A 568 -23.71 11.16 -24.89
CA THR A 568 -24.27 12.16 -25.83
C THR A 568 -24.54 11.50 -27.19
N ASP A 569 -25.45 12.09 -27.97
CA ASP A 569 -25.87 11.60 -29.29
C ASP A 569 -26.21 10.09 -29.36
N ALA A 570 -27.02 9.67 -28.40
CA ALA A 570 -27.38 8.28 -28.17
C ALA A 570 -28.19 7.61 -29.30
N ARG A 571 -28.77 8.39 -30.20
CA ARG A 571 -29.62 7.85 -31.28
C ARG A 571 -28.86 6.99 -32.30
N ARG A 572 -27.53 7.19 -32.38
CA ARG A 572 -26.65 6.52 -33.31
C ARG A 572 -25.52 5.74 -32.60
N ALA A 573 -25.63 5.58 -31.29
CA ALA A 573 -24.63 4.87 -30.52
C ALA A 573 -24.66 3.37 -30.85
N PRO A 574 -23.50 2.74 -31.11
CA PRO A 574 -23.41 1.30 -31.20
C PRO A 574 -23.89 0.65 -29.90
N PRO A 575 -24.54 -0.51 -29.93
CA PRO A 575 -25.08 -1.16 -28.75
C PRO A 575 -24.04 -1.34 -27.64
N GLN A 576 -22.79 -1.71 -27.97
CA GLN A 576 -21.69 -1.88 -27.02
C GLN A 576 -21.23 -0.59 -26.30
N SER A 577 -21.76 0.57 -26.68
CA SER A 577 -21.47 1.86 -26.04
C SER A 577 -22.54 2.26 -25.04
N LEU A 578 -23.69 1.61 -25.02
CA LEU A 578 -24.77 1.91 -24.10
C LEU A 578 -24.35 1.70 -22.65
N ILE A 579 -25.13 2.25 -21.77
CA ILE A 579 -24.90 2.15 -20.32
C ILE A 579 -25.79 1.04 -19.80
N GLU A 580 -25.18 0.04 -19.16
CA GLU A 580 -25.86 -1.13 -18.65
C GLU A 580 -25.65 -1.24 -17.15
N LEU A 581 -26.74 -1.37 -16.41
CA LEU A 581 -26.76 -1.63 -14.97
C LEU A 581 -27.55 -2.91 -14.69
N GLY A 582 -27.34 -3.50 -13.54
CA GLY A 582 -27.94 -4.76 -13.09
C GLY A 582 -26.87 -5.73 -12.61
N GLY A 583 -27.17 -6.47 -11.58
CA GLY A 583 -26.20 -7.37 -10.94
C GLY A 583 -25.79 -6.90 -9.54
N PRO A 584 -24.87 -7.62 -8.89
CA PRO A 584 -24.58 -7.42 -7.48
C PRO A 584 -23.97 -6.06 -7.11
N VAL A 585 -23.42 -5.33 -8.07
CA VAL A 585 -22.73 -4.06 -7.81
C VAL A 585 -23.58 -2.86 -8.19
N THR A 586 -24.12 -2.85 -9.41
CA THR A 586 -24.79 -1.65 -9.94
C THR A 586 -26.30 -1.64 -9.72
N ALA A 587 -26.94 -2.81 -9.51
CA ALA A 587 -28.35 -2.89 -9.11
C ALA A 587 -28.65 -4.26 -8.42
N PRO A 588 -28.22 -4.47 -7.17
CA PRO A 588 -28.48 -5.71 -6.45
C PRO A 588 -30.00 -5.97 -6.33
N GLY A 589 -30.41 -7.21 -6.60
CA GLY A 589 -31.83 -7.60 -6.66
C GLY A 589 -32.46 -7.54 -8.05
N TYR A 590 -31.70 -7.07 -9.06
CA TYR A 590 -32.13 -7.07 -10.47
C TYR A 590 -31.15 -7.87 -11.33
N ASP A 591 -31.64 -8.43 -12.45
CA ASP A 591 -30.84 -9.28 -13.33
C ASP A 591 -29.65 -8.52 -13.93
N PHE A 592 -28.57 -9.24 -14.17
CA PHE A 592 -27.37 -8.71 -14.79
C PHE A 592 -27.69 -8.00 -16.11
N HIS A 593 -27.22 -6.76 -16.26
CA HIS A 593 -27.38 -5.89 -17.44
C HIS A 593 -28.81 -5.72 -17.94
N SER A 594 -29.83 -5.92 -17.09
CA SER A 594 -31.24 -5.78 -17.47
C SER A 594 -31.70 -4.33 -17.64
N LEU A 595 -30.93 -3.38 -17.15
CA LEU A 595 -31.25 -1.97 -17.13
C LEU A 595 -30.34 -1.21 -18.12
N ILE A 596 -30.74 -1.13 -19.39
CA ILE A 596 -29.97 -0.52 -20.47
C ILE A 596 -30.53 0.86 -20.78
N GLY A 597 -29.67 1.86 -20.90
CA GLY A 597 -30.02 3.25 -21.24
C GLY A 597 -28.84 4.06 -21.76
N THR A 598 -29.07 5.37 -21.91
CA THR A 598 -28.03 6.33 -22.34
C THR A 598 -27.55 7.20 -21.21
N ARG A 599 -28.25 7.23 -20.10
CA ARG A 599 -27.88 7.88 -18.85
C ARG A 599 -28.29 6.98 -17.69
N ALA A 600 -27.40 6.85 -16.72
CA ALA A 600 -27.68 6.07 -15.54
C ALA A 600 -26.97 6.64 -14.31
N ALA A 601 -27.55 6.35 -13.15
CA ALA A 601 -26.94 6.64 -11.86
C ALA A 601 -27.25 5.50 -10.89
N ALA A 602 -26.34 5.25 -9.95
CA ALA A 602 -26.57 4.32 -8.85
C ALA A 602 -26.01 4.89 -7.54
N ALA A 603 -26.68 4.58 -6.44
CA ALA A 603 -26.28 4.95 -5.10
C ALA A 603 -26.44 3.76 -4.15
N HIS A 604 -25.42 3.51 -3.36
CA HIS A 604 -25.36 2.43 -2.38
C HIS A 604 -24.92 2.97 -1.03
N VAL A 605 -25.66 2.61 0.02
CA VAL A 605 -25.33 2.94 1.41
C VAL A 605 -25.36 1.66 2.21
N GLU A 606 -24.27 1.38 2.92
CA GLU A 606 -24.07 0.16 3.68
C GLU A 606 -23.55 0.50 5.09
N TRP A 607 -24.06 -0.19 6.10
CA TRP A 607 -23.58 -0.09 7.47
C TRP A 607 -22.94 -1.40 7.88
N ARG A 608 -21.63 -1.40 8.13
CA ARG A 608 -20.86 -2.56 8.54
C ARG A 608 -20.68 -2.60 10.05
N VAL A 609 -21.00 -3.73 10.67
CA VAL A 609 -20.78 -3.95 12.11
C VAL A 609 -20.23 -5.35 12.36
N LYS A 610 -19.22 -5.46 13.22
CA LYS A 610 -18.65 -6.75 13.59
C LYS A 610 -19.56 -7.46 14.58
N VAL A 611 -19.86 -8.74 14.31
CA VAL A 611 -20.66 -9.62 15.14
C VAL A 611 -19.87 -10.90 15.47
N PRO A 612 -20.13 -11.55 16.63
CA PRO A 612 -19.54 -12.85 16.94
C PRO A 612 -19.85 -13.90 15.85
N PHE A 613 -18.85 -14.68 15.47
CA PHE A 613 -18.99 -15.73 14.46
C PHE A 613 -18.06 -16.91 14.77
N ILE A 614 -18.15 -17.98 14.00
CA ILE A 614 -17.32 -19.19 14.18
C ILE A 614 -15.90 -18.91 13.71
N ALA A 615 -14.90 -19.24 14.54
CA ALA A 615 -13.49 -19.22 14.16
C ALA A 615 -13.17 -20.37 13.20
N VAL A 616 -13.06 -20.09 11.92
CA VAL A 616 -12.76 -21.09 10.88
C VAL A 616 -11.28 -21.49 10.96
N PRO A 617 -10.94 -22.80 11.09
CA PRO A 617 -9.56 -23.26 11.06
C PRO A 617 -9.01 -23.19 9.63
N LEU A 618 -7.81 -22.62 9.47
CA LEU A 618 -7.13 -22.43 8.19
C LEU A 618 -5.86 -23.31 8.06
N GLY A 619 -5.82 -24.43 8.78
CA GLY A 619 -4.68 -25.35 8.76
C GLY A 619 -3.42 -24.72 9.33
N SER A 620 -2.32 -24.74 8.57
CA SER A 620 -1.03 -24.15 8.95
C SER A 620 -1.09 -22.63 9.15
N TRP A 621 -2.08 -21.94 8.59
CA TRP A 621 -2.25 -20.48 8.69
C TRP A 621 -3.05 -20.05 9.94
N GLY A 622 -3.35 -20.97 10.85
CA GLY A 622 -4.02 -20.65 12.11
C GLY A 622 -5.54 -20.70 12.03
N ARG A 623 -6.23 -19.72 12.63
CA ARG A 623 -7.68 -19.61 12.64
C ARG A 623 -8.12 -18.21 12.22
N ALA A 624 -9.17 -18.12 11.42
CA ALA A 624 -9.86 -16.86 11.18
C ALA A 624 -10.40 -16.26 12.49
N PRO A 625 -10.56 -14.93 12.59
CA PRO A 625 -11.21 -14.32 13.74
C PRO A 625 -12.60 -14.92 14.02
N ALA A 626 -12.94 -15.05 15.28
CA ALA A 626 -14.30 -15.50 15.71
C ALA A 626 -15.34 -14.39 15.51
N THR A 627 -15.23 -13.62 14.42
CA THR A 627 -16.13 -12.52 14.07
C THR A 627 -16.42 -12.54 12.58
N ALA A 628 -17.63 -12.10 12.22
CA ALA A 628 -18.01 -11.74 10.87
C ALA A 628 -18.48 -10.28 10.85
N THR A 629 -18.53 -9.67 9.68
CA THR A 629 -19.09 -8.33 9.51
C THR A 629 -20.48 -8.44 8.90
N LEU A 630 -21.49 -7.99 9.63
CA LEU A 630 -22.86 -7.85 9.14
C LEU A 630 -22.97 -6.48 8.45
N ALA A 631 -23.53 -6.46 7.24
CA ALA A 631 -23.53 -5.32 6.35
C ALA A 631 -24.92 -5.09 5.72
N PRO A 632 -25.94 -4.62 6.49
CA PRO A 632 -27.21 -4.19 5.91
C PRO A 632 -26.99 -3.00 4.97
N PHE A 633 -27.70 -3.00 3.83
CA PHE A 633 -27.58 -1.96 2.83
C PHE A 633 -28.90 -1.60 2.17
N ILE A 634 -28.94 -0.38 1.65
CA ILE A 634 -29.93 0.10 0.69
C ILE A 634 -29.22 0.51 -0.58
N HIS A 635 -29.86 0.26 -1.70
CA HIS A 635 -29.33 0.62 -3.00
C HIS A 635 -30.43 1.17 -3.89
N THR A 636 -30.08 2.05 -4.81
CA THR A 636 -30.99 2.46 -5.87
C THR A 636 -30.22 2.70 -7.16
N ALA A 637 -30.76 2.22 -8.26
CA ALA A 637 -30.29 2.52 -9.61
C ALA A 637 -31.36 3.35 -10.34
N TRP A 638 -30.93 4.23 -11.22
CA TRP A 638 -31.77 5.00 -12.10
C TRP A 638 -31.25 4.88 -13.53
N VAL A 639 -32.16 4.67 -14.48
CA VAL A 639 -31.83 4.63 -15.91
C VAL A 639 -32.86 5.49 -16.64
N ASP A 640 -32.40 6.28 -17.61
CA ASP A 640 -33.26 7.13 -18.41
C ASP A 640 -34.30 6.29 -19.19
N GLY A 641 -35.53 6.82 -19.25
CA GLY A 641 -36.68 6.12 -19.87
C GLY A 641 -37.24 4.95 -19.06
N LYS A 642 -36.53 4.44 -18.04
CA LYS A 642 -36.96 3.30 -17.20
C LYS A 642 -37.29 3.71 -15.74
N GLY A 643 -36.69 4.78 -15.23
CA GLY A 643 -36.90 5.32 -13.85
C GLY A 643 -36.05 4.65 -12.80
N TRP A 644 -36.52 4.65 -11.54
CA TRP A 644 -35.80 4.19 -10.36
C TRP A 644 -36.02 2.70 -10.06
N TYR A 645 -34.95 2.02 -9.62
CA TYR A 645 -34.89 0.60 -9.25
C TYR A 645 -34.28 0.47 -7.84
N PRO A 646 -35.06 0.75 -6.78
CA PRO A 646 -34.59 0.60 -5.42
C PRO A 646 -34.53 -0.86 -4.98
N SER A 647 -33.60 -1.17 -4.10
CA SER A 647 -33.43 -2.47 -3.45
C SER A 647 -32.87 -2.32 -2.04
N ALA A 648 -33.03 -3.37 -1.23
CA ALA A 648 -32.46 -3.48 0.09
C ALA A 648 -31.91 -4.89 0.30
N GLY A 649 -30.91 -5.01 1.14
CA GLY A 649 -30.30 -6.30 1.37
C GLY A 649 -29.41 -6.33 2.62
N VAL A 650 -28.81 -7.48 2.83
CA VAL A 650 -27.86 -7.72 3.90
C VAL A 650 -26.67 -8.51 3.35
N GLY A 651 -25.49 -8.01 3.61
CA GLY A 651 -24.22 -8.69 3.36
C GLY A 651 -23.67 -9.32 4.65
N VAL A 652 -22.96 -10.42 4.51
CA VAL A 652 -22.15 -11.03 5.56
C VAL A 652 -20.74 -11.22 5.02
N LEU A 653 -19.76 -10.57 5.66
CA LEU A 653 -18.36 -10.75 5.34
C LEU A 653 -17.73 -11.65 6.42
N SER A 654 -16.96 -12.65 5.99
CA SER A 654 -16.34 -13.64 6.88
C SER A 654 -14.91 -13.93 6.47
N VAL A 655 -14.19 -14.72 7.26
CA VAL A 655 -12.80 -15.12 7.01
C VAL A 655 -11.94 -13.89 6.68
N PHE A 656 -11.69 -13.05 7.71
CA PHE A 656 -10.95 -11.76 7.58
C PHE A 656 -11.65 -10.72 6.68
N ASP A 657 -12.97 -10.79 6.57
CA ASP A 657 -13.77 -9.99 5.63
C ASP A 657 -13.43 -10.25 4.14
N LEU A 658 -12.79 -11.40 3.83
CA LEU A 658 -12.42 -11.78 2.47
C LEU A 658 -13.59 -12.34 1.67
N LEU A 659 -14.44 -13.16 2.30
CA LEU A 659 -15.59 -13.79 1.65
C LEU A 659 -16.85 -13.00 1.96
N ARG A 660 -17.60 -12.65 0.92
CA ARG A 660 -18.84 -11.88 1.02
C ARG A 660 -20.03 -12.67 0.46
N PHE A 661 -21.10 -12.72 1.25
CA PHE A 661 -22.41 -13.28 0.88
C PHE A 661 -23.44 -12.16 0.99
N ASP A 662 -24.14 -11.88 -0.08
CA ASP A 662 -25.20 -10.88 -0.10
C ASP A 662 -26.55 -11.52 -0.42
N VAL A 663 -27.58 -11.05 0.26
CA VAL A 663 -28.99 -11.30 -0.07
C VAL A 663 -29.63 -9.96 -0.33
N ALA A 664 -30.19 -9.77 -1.50
CA ALA A 664 -30.83 -8.53 -1.91
C ALA A 664 -32.24 -8.77 -2.42
N ARG A 665 -33.12 -7.78 -2.26
CA ARG A 665 -34.46 -7.79 -2.82
C ARG A 665 -34.73 -6.52 -3.60
N GLY A 666 -35.00 -6.66 -4.88
CA GLY A 666 -35.54 -5.59 -5.71
C GLY A 666 -36.97 -5.25 -5.27
N THR A 667 -37.24 -3.98 -5.01
CA THR A 667 -38.57 -3.58 -4.51
C THR A 667 -39.59 -3.43 -5.63
N ARG A 668 -39.17 -3.29 -6.87
CA ARG A 668 -40.05 -3.06 -8.02
C ARG A 668 -40.68 -4.35 -8.54
N ASP A 669 -39.94 -5.45 -8.53
CA ASP A 669 -40.40 -6.78 -8.99
C ASP A 669 -40.50 -7.82 -7.87
N GLY A 670 -40.04 -7.46 -6.66
CA GLY A 670 -40.11 -8.30 -5.47
C GLY A 670 -39.17 -9.52 -5.49
N ARG A 671 -38.27 -9.61 -6.45
CA ARG A 671 -37.33 -10.73 -6.62
C ARG A 671 -36.24 -10.72 -5.56
N TRP A 672 -35.87 -11.91 -5.10
CA TRP A 672 -34.71 -12.13 -4.24
C TRP A 672 -33.53 -12.56 -5.09
N SER A 673 -32.35 -12.04 -4.78
CA SER A 673 -31.09 -12.41 -5.40
C SER A 673 -30.06 -12.75 -4.33
N PHE A 674 -29.23 -13.75 -4.62
CA PHE A 674 -28.19 -14.26 -3.73
C PHE A 674 -26.87 -14.15 -4.47
N TYR A 675 -25.88 -13.57 -3.81
CA TYR A 675 -24.56 -13.36 -4.39
C TYR A 675 -23.49 -13.89 -3.45
N PHE A 676 -22.46 -14.46 -4.04
CA PHE A 676 -21.24 -14.85 -3.36
C PHE A 676 -20.06 -14.31 -4.14
N ASP A 677 -19.14 -13.63 -3.46
CA ASP A 677 -17.91 -13.16 -4.05
C ASP A 677 -16.83 -12.96 -2.98
N VAL A 678 -15.61 -12.66 -3.41
CA VAL A 678 -14.59 -12.09 -2.55
C VAL A 678 -14.85 -10.59 -2.35
N SER A 679 -14.35 -10.04 -1.26
CA SER A 679 -14.44 -8.60 -0.98
C SER A 679 -13.85 -7.79 -2.15
N ARG A 680 -14.52 -6.69 -2.51
CA ARG A 680 -14.13 -5.82 -3.63
C ARG A 680 -12.72 -5.26 -3.52
N ASP A 681 -12.20 -5.13 -2.31
CA ASP A 681 -10.83 -4.68 -2.04
C ASP A 681 -9.77 -5.57 -2.72
N PHE A 682 -10.12 -6.81 -3.07
CA PHE A 682 -9.21 -7.79 -3.68
C PHE A 682 -9.47 -8.05 -5.17
N TRP A 683 -10.50 -7.44 -5.76
CA TRP A 683 -10.83 -7.69 -7.17
C TRP A 683 -9.72 -7.28 -8.14
N GLY A 684 -8.94 -6.27 -7.80
CA GLY A 684 -7.83 -5.81 -8.64
C GLY A 684 -6.69 -6.81 -8.79
N ILE A 685 -6.62 -7.83 -7.90
CA ILE A 685 -5.56 -8.85 -7.90
C ILE A 685 -6.09 -10.26 -8.19
N LEU A 686 -7.38 -10.47 -8.17
CA LEU A 686 -8.06 -11.74 -8.46
C LEU A 686 -8.70 -11.72 -9.84
#